data_95931329bd7ff9b2afea85691e869e9c
#
_entry.id   95931329bd7ff9b2afea85691e869e9c
#
_cell.length_a   1.000
_cell.length_b   1.000
_cell.length_c   1.000
_cell.angle_alpha   90.00
_cell.angle_beta   90.00
_cell.angle_gamma   90.00
#
_symmetry.space_group_name_H-M   'P 1'
#
loop_
_entity.id
_entity.type
_entity.pdbx_description
1 polymer ?
#
loop_
_entity_poly.entity_id
_entity_poly.type
_entity_poly.pdbx_seq_one_letter_code
_entity_poly.pdbx_strand_id
1 'polypeptide(L)'
;MSKLVPIDFEFNGTAEKRLNLVCCSFQIGDADPESYWLYGEESWPAWAHLKARLKALRDDGYIFLVFSGSAEAHAFISLGLDPTKARWLDLQQEWKMLTNHYHKFMYGKQLIDGVEVFTTPPTYGVEEGVNNARAPKSLAAFLYKVMGIKIDTDHKNKMRDIIISNDSQQINAHKQEIRDYCTSDVAYLRPAWKEVAAEYKHYFRRAWRYTKAEMEELGLPFEENESIEVMRDEVLWRGETAARAALISATGYPVNVLKVKKFAASVPLIMKELCEDINEMFPVEHRFFKWNKAEQRYSVFQKPLKDWIKSSQYGGDWLQTKPSKTKPEGDISLSLEAWERHFSFRHDFPRGHVGAQVLRYLRTKQSLNGFMPKSKNAKVKETFFDYLGSDGRVRPYLNPYGAQSARFQPKATGFIPLKSAWMRSLIEPKPGFSICGFDYSSQEFLIAALVSNDKNMIKAYQSGDVYLYFAKLAGAVPWDGTKKEYKAIRDVFKSTTLGISYSMGAKALAAKLTDDTGRPHTKQDAQDLINKFMSAYPDYANWIDAIRFDYGKRLYHRLPDGWTIFGDNDNARSISNVPIQGIGSCALRKWIQLAQDAGLKVIFPNHDACYIEFPTDRLDLVDTFAACAREAFGFYFEDPKLASSLIRLDCNIWGPDLENKTYTTPGGIEAKGQTIYVDERAVEEYERFKKYWEN
;
A
#
# COMPACT_ATOMS: atom_id res chain seq x y z
N MET A 1 -36.57 3.57 -9.88
CA MET A 1 -36.22 2.34 -9.12
C MET A 1 -34.72 2.33 -8.88
N SER A 2 -34.32 1.95 -7.68
CA SER A 2 -32.88 1.83 -7.37
C SER A 2 -32.20 0.84 -8.32
N LYS A 3 -31.07 1.24 -8.89
CA LYS A 3 -30.22 0.38 -9.72
C LYS A 3 -29.17 -0.39 -8.90
N LEU A 4 -29.26 -0.37 -7.56
CA LEU A 4 -28.34 -1.12 -6.71
C LEU A 4 -28.68 -2.61 -6.68
N VAL A 5 -27.66 -3.44 -6.91
CA VAL A 5 -27.71 -4.90 -6.81
C VAL A 5 -26.74 -5.35 -5.73
N PRO A 6 -27.20 -5.57 -4.48
CA PRO A 6 -26.39 -6.26 -3.48
C PRO A 6 -26.00 -7.63 -4.00
N ILE A 7 -24.70 -7.97 -3.88
CA ILE A 7 -24.16 -9.24 -4.36
C ILE A 7 -23.03 -9.72 -3.44
N ASP A 8 -22.97 -11.03 -3.26
CA ASP A 8 -21.92 -11.70 -2.49
C ASP A 8 -21.54 -13.03 -3.15
N PHE A 9 -20.27 -13.42 -3.00
CA PHE A 9 -19.70 -14.67 -3.51
C PHE A 9 -18.95 -15.41 -2.43
N GLU A 10 -19.15 -16.71 -2.37
CA GLU A 10 -18.31 -17.61 -1.58
C GLU A 10 -17.34 -18.39 -2.48
N PHE A 11 -16.06 -18.43 -2.09
CA PHE A 11 -15.00 -18.99 -2.92
C PHE A 11 -13.75 -19.39 -2.12
N ASN A 12 -12.89 -20.18 -2.78
CA ASN A 12 -11.52 -20.44 -2.33
C ASN A 12 -10.51 -20.33 -3.48
N GLY A 13 -9.25 -20.68 -3.27
CA GLY A 13 -8.24 -20.69 -4.34
C GLY A 13 -7.71 -19.31 -4.72
N THR A 14 -7.55 -18.41 -3.76
CA THR A 14 -7.14 -16.99 -3.99
C THR A 14 -5.75 -16.81 -4.61
N ALA A 15 -4.89 -17.83 -4.62
CA ALA A 15 -3.60 -17.79 -5.31
C ALA A 15 -3.72 -18.00 -6.84
N GLU A 16 -4.85 -18.51 -7.30
CA GLU A 16 -5.09 -18.77 -8.72
C GLU A 16 -5.68 -17.55 -9.45
N LYS A 17 -5.51 -17.50 -10.76
CA LYS A 17 -6.13 -16.47 -11.59
C LYS A 17 -7.64 -16.52 -11.54
N ARG A 18 -8.20 -17.72 -11.42
CA ARG A 18 -9.62 -17.98 -11.27
C ARG A 18 -9.86 -18.62 -9.93
N LEU A 19 -10.78 -18.03 -9.19
CA LEU A 19 -11.24 -18.58 -7.92
C LEU A 19 -12.09 -19.83 -8.16
N ASN A 20 -12.06 -20.73 -7.21
CA ASN A 20 -13.05 -21.80 -7.15
C ASN A 20 -14.32 -21.25 -6.48
N LEU A 21 -15.27 -20.81 -7.30
CA LEU A 21 -16.53 -20.28 -6.82
C LEU A 21 -17.38 -21.40 -6.23
N VAL A 22 -17.95 -21.17 -5.06
CA VAL A 22 -18.83 -22.12 -4.34
C VAL A 22 -20.29 -21.73 -4.54
N CYS A 23 -20.65 -20.50 -4.27
CA CYS A 23 -21.98 -19.97 -4.57
C CYS A 23 -21.94 -18.46 -4.81
N CYS A 24 -23.06 -17.95 -5.30
CA CYS A 24 -23.31 -16.52 -5.46
C CYS A 24 -24.76 -16.23 -5.08
N SER A 25 -24.98 -15.14 -4.37
CA SER A 25 -26.33 -14.60 -4.12
C SER A 25 -26.38 -13.12 -4.48
N PHE A 26 -27.49 -12.65 -5.05
CA PHE A 26 -27.72 -11.24 -5.32
C PHE A 26 -29.21 -10.90 -5.31
N GLN A 27 -29.55 -9.62 -5.14
CA GLN A 27 -30.94 -9.15 -5.06
C GLN A 27 -31.21 -7.95 -5.96
N ILE A 28 -32.26 -8.00 -6.76
CA ILE A 28 -32.71 -6.92 -7.64
C ILE A 28 -34.00 -6.29 -7.09
N GLY A 29 -33.94 -5.00 -6.79
CA GLY A 29 -35.10 -4.33 -6.19
C GLY A 29 -35.53 -5.00 -4.89
N ASP A 30 -36.84 -5.14 -4.68
CA ASP A 30 -37.41 -5.79 -3.50
C ASP A 30 -37.81 -7.26 -3.76
N ALA A 31 -37.32 -7.85 -4.88
CA ALA A 31 -37.54 -9.26 -5.17
C ALA A 31 -36.76 -10.17 -4.22
N ASP A 32 -37.20 -11.42 -4.15
CA ASP A 32 -36.43 -12.44 -3.41
C ASP A 32 -35.00 -12.58 -3.99
N PRO A 33 -34.00 -12.84 -3.15
CA PRO A 33 -32.62 -13.02 -3.63
C PRO A 33 -32.49 -14.21 -4.59
N GLU A 34 -31.81 -14.00 -5.72
CA GLU A 34 -31.37 -15.07 -6.60
C GLU A 34 -30.11 -15.72 -6.01
N SER A 35 -30.09 -17.06 -5.87
CA SER A 35 -28.93 -17.80 -5.33
C SER A 35 -28.51 -18.92 -6.26
N TYR A 36 -27.22 -19.00 -6.56
CA TYR A 36 -26.60 -19.95 -7.49
C TYR A 36 -25.56 -20.79 -6.78
N TRP A 37 -25.67 -22.12 -6.97
CA TRP A 37 -24.62 -23.04 -6.55
C TRP A 37 -23.64 -23.26 -7.69
N LEU A 38 -22.34 -23.05 -7.45
CA LEU A 38 -21.30 -22.98 -8.47
C LEU A 38 -20.21 -24.04 -8.29
N TYR A 39 -20.30 -24.86 -7.23
CA TYR A 39 -19.29 -25.85 -6.89
C TYR A 39 -19.56 -27.20 -7.58
N GLY A 40 -18.50 -27.79 -8.18
CA GLY A 40 -18.57 -29.09 -8.86
C GLY A 40 -18.96 -28.98 -10.35
N GLU A 41 -18.67 -30.05 -11.12
CA GLU A 41 -18.88 -30.09 -12.57
C GLU A 41 -20.35 -29.96 -12.99
N GLU A 42 -21.26 -30.50 -12.18
CA GLU A 42 -22.72 -30.41 -12.39
C GLU A 42 -23.25 -28.95 -12.28
N SER A 43 -22.46 -28.01 -11.82
CA SER A 43 -22.85 -26.59 -11.71
C SER A 43 -22.64 -25.79 -12.99
N TRP A 44 -22.09 -26.36 -14.07
CA TRP A 44 -21.80 -25.64 -15.32
C TRP A 44 -23.01 -24.89 -15.93
N PRO A 45 -24.24 -25.41 -15.93
CA PRO A 45 -25.41 -24.66 -16.40
C PRO A 45 -25.68 -23.43 -15.52
N ALA A 46 -25.50 -23.53 -14.20
CA ALA A 46 -25.65 -22.42 -13.26
C ALA A 46 -24.58 -21.32 -13.51
N TRP A 47 -23.35 -21.72 -13.80
CA TRP A 47 -22.28 -20.78 -14.21
C TRP A 47 -22.65 -19.97 -15.45
N ALA A 48 -23.11 -20.66 -16.52
CA ALA A 48 -23.49 -20.01 -17.75
C ALA A 48 -24.66 -19.06 -17.54
N HIS A 49 -25.66 -19.48 -16.78
CA HIS A 49 -26.83 -18.66 -16.46
C HIS A 49 -26.46 -17.44 -15.61
N LEU A 50 -25.70 -17.63 -14.53
CA LEU A 50 -25.21 -16.53 -13.68
C LEU A 50 -24.40 -15.53 -14.50
N LYS A 51 -23.44 -16.01 -15.32
CA LYS A 51 -22.63 -15.14 -16.18
C LYS A 51 -23.51 -14.28 -17.12
N ALA A 52 -24.49 -14.88 -17.76
CA ALA A 52 -25.42 -14.16 -18.64
C ALA A 52 -26.23 -13.13 -17.87
N ARG A 53 -26.71 -13.49 -16.69
CA ARG A 53 -27.48 -12.62 -15.79
C ARG A 53 -26.70 -11.41 -15.32
N LEU A 54 -25.48 -11.62 -14.79
CA LEU A 54 -24.61 -10.53 -14.35
C LEU A 54 -24.15 -9.64 -15.50
N LYS A 55 -23.92 -10.24 -16.70
CA LYS A 55 -23.62 -9.47 -17.91
C LYS A 55 -24.78 -8.55 -18.29
N ALA A 56 -26.01 -9.03 -18.26
CA ALA A 56 -27.19 -8.23 -18.57
C ALA A 56 -27.34 -7.07 -17.56
N LEU A 57 -27.24 -7.34 -16.26
CA LEU A 57 -27.29 -6.30 -15.22
C LEU A 57 -26.21 -5.23 -15.41
N ARG A 58 -24.99 -5.63 -15.72
CA ARG A 58 -23.89 -4.71 -16.03
C ARG A 58 -24.21 -3.84 -17.26
N ASP A 59 -24.66 -4.46 -18.35
CA ASP A 59 -24.93 -3.79 -19.63
C ASP A 59 -26.15 -2.84 -19.51
N ASP A 60 -27.11 -3.15 -18.61
CA ASP A 60 -28.25 -2.29 -18.25
C ASP A 60 -27.86 -1.17 -17.26
N GLY A 61 -26.58 -1.07 -16.88
CA GLY A 61 -26.04 0.00 -16.03
C GLY A 61 -26.38 -0.13 -14.55
N TYR A 62 -26.67 -1.34 -14.06
CA TYR A 62 -26.83 -1.57 -12.63
C TYR A 62 -25.49 -1.39 -11.88
N ILE A 63 -25.59 -1.03 -10.60
CA ILE A 63 -24.48 -0.83 -9.69
C ILE A 63 -24.43 -2.01 -8.74
N PHE A 64 -23.32 -2.74 -8.72
CA PHE A 64 -23.11 -3.85 -7.79
C PHE A 64 -22.70 -3.30 -6.43
N LEU A 65 -23.56 -3.52 -5.44
CA LEU A 65 -23.33 -3.12 -4.05
C LEU A 65 -22.67 -4.27 -3.30
N VAL A 66 -21.49 -4.04 -2.79
CA VAL A 66 -20.60 -5.07 -2.23
C VAL A 66 -19.98 -4.63 -0.91
N PHE A 67 -19.50 -5.61 -0.12
CA PHE A 67 -18.58 -5.35 0.97
C PHE A 67 -17.22 -5.97 0.63
N SER A 68 -16.18 -5.14 0.41
CA SER A 68 -14.87 -5.58 -0.08
C SER A 68 -14.85 -5.99 -1.57
N GLY A 69 -15.26 -5.07 -2.43
CA GLY A 69 -15.48 -5.28 -3.87
C GLY A 69 -14.32 -5.90 -4.65
N SER A 70 -13.11 -5.96 -4.09
CA SER A 70 -12.00 -6.70 -4.70
C SER A 70 -12.25 -8.22 -4.75
N ALA A 71 -13.04 -8.77 -3.83
CA ALA A 71 -13.39 -10.19 -3.80
C ALA A 71 -14.38 -10.53 -4.93
N GLU A 72 -15.46 -9.76 -5.00
CA GLU A 72 -16.51 -9.92 -6.03
C GLU A 72 -16.00 -9.61 -7.43
N ALA A 73 -15.12 -8.62 -7.57
CA ALA A 73 -14.45 -8.33 -8.85
C ALA A 73 -13.56 -9.51 -9.31
N HIS A 74 -12.87 -10.19 -8.38
CA HIS A 74 -12.12 -11.40 -8.70
C HIS A 74 -13.06 -12.56 -9.10
N ALA A 75 -14.23 -12.68 -8.47
CA ALA A 75 -15.25 -13.65 -8.87
C ALA A 75 -15.77 -13.37 -10.30
N PHE A 76 -15.96 -12.09 -10.67
CA PHE A 76 -16.28 -11.70 -12.05
C PHE A 76 -15.21 -12.17 -13.04
N ILE A 77 -13.92 -11.98 -12.73
CA ILE A 77 -12.81 -12.49 -13.56
C ILE A 77 -12.92 -14.00 -13.72
N SER A 78 -13.27 -14.72 -12.66
CA SER A 78 -13.42 -16.17 -12.68
C SER A 78 -14.56 -16.63 -13.58
N LEU A 79 -15.66 -15.87 -13.61
CA LEU A 79 -16.77 -16.06 -14.54
C LEU A 79 -16.43 -15.64 -16.00
N GLY A 80 -15.24 -15.05 -16.24
CA GLY A 80 -14.86 -14.51 -17.54
C GLY A 80 -15.59 -13.22 -17.90
N LEU A 81 -15.94 -12.42 -16.88
CA LEU A 81 -16.44 -11.05 -17.01
C LEU A 81 -15.31 -10.07 -16.68
N ASP A 82 -15.27 -8.96 -17.41
CA ASP A 82 -14.35 -7.87 -17.11
C ASP A 82 -14.93 -6.99 -15.98
N PRO A 83 -14.33 -6.98 -14.78
CA PRO A 83 -14.85 -6.21 -13.67
C PRO A 83 -14.69 -4.70 -13.86
N THR A 84 -13.80 -4.24 -14.75
CA THR A 84 -13.60 -2.80 -15.03
C THR A 84 -14.73 -2.21 -15.87
N LYS A 85 -15.58 -3.04 -16.46
CA LYS A 85 -16.76 -2.62 -17.20
C LYS A 85 -18.04 -2.58 -16.35
N ALA A 86 -17.95 -3.01 -15.10
CA ALA A 86 -19.04 -2.97 -14.15
C ALA A 86 -18.95 -1.74 -13.24
N ARG A 87 -20.09 -1.28 -12.73
CA ARG A 87 -20.17 -0.19 -11.77
C ARG A 87 -20.25 -0.77 -10.36
N TRP A 88 -19.41 -0.30 -9.47
CA TRP A 88 -19.26 -0.85 -8.13
C TRP A 88 -19.50 0.21 -7.05
N LEU A 89 -20.24 -0.15 -6.01
CA LEU A 89 -20.32 0.57 -4.75
C LEU A 89 -19.77 -0.34 -3.65
N ASP A 90 -18.59 -0.02 -3.12
CA ASP A 90 -17.88 -0.84 -2.13
C ASP A 90 -18.02 -0.23 -0.73
N LEU A 91 -18.91 -0.81 0.08
CA LEU A 91 -19.18 -0.34 1.46
C LEU A 91 -17.91 -0.30 2.34
N GLN A 92 -16.98 -1.22 2.11
CA GLN A 92 -15.74 -1.21 2.89
C GLN A 92 -14.86 0.00 2.56
N GLN A 93 -14.78 0.40 1.28
CA GLN A 93 -14.01 1.59 0.88
C GLN A 93 -14.69 2.87 1.35
N GLU A 94 -16.02 2.94 1.24
CA GLU A 94 -16.79 4.09 1.72
C GLU A 94 -16.62 4.28 3.23
N TRP A 95 -16.75 3.18 4.00
CA TRP A 95 -16.57 3.23 5.43
C TRP A 95 -15.12 3.57 5.84
N LYS A 96 -14.13 3.04 5.12
CA LYS A 96 -12.72 3.42 5.32
C LYS A 96 -12.50 4.91 5.10
N MET A 97 -13.09 5.48 4.05
CA MET A 97 -12.98 6.90 3.74
C MET A 97 -13.61 7.73 4.86
N LEU A 98 -14.83 7.42 5.29
CA LEU A 98 -15.53 8.13 6.36
C LEU A 98 -14.84 8.04 7.72
N THR A 99 -14.15 6.93 8.00
CA THR A 99 -13.49 6.68 9.30
C THR A 99 -12.00 6.97 9.29
N ASN A 100 -11.46 7.45 8.18
CA ASN A 100 -10.04 7.67 7.99
C ASN A 100 -9.49 8.74 8.95
N HIS A 101 -8.95 8.28 10.10
CA HIS A 101 -8.44 9.10 11.20
C HIS A 101 -9.47 10.06 11.87
N TYR A 102 -10.74 9.70 11.83
CA TYR A 102 -11.76 10.49 12.51
C TYR A 102 -12.16 9.85 13.84
N HIS A 103 -11.91 10.53 14.95
CA HIS A 103 -12.10 10.00 16.32
C HIS A 103 -13.52 9.54 16.61
N LYS A 104 -14.53 10.24 16.11
CA LYS A 104 -15.93 9.89 16.33
C LYS A 104 -16.25 8.44 15.94
N PHE A 105 -15.60 7.94 14.89
CA PHE A 105 -15.78 6.55 14.42
C PHE A 105 -14.80 5.57 15.04
N MET A 106 -13.71 6.08 15.57
CA MET A 106 -12.67 5.27 16.20
C MET A 106 -13.02 4.91 17.65
N TYR A 107 -13.73 5.82 18.33
CA TYR A 107 -14.10 5.71 19.73
C TYR A 107 -15.62 5.88 19.86
N GLY A 108 -16.26 5.02 20.66
CA GLY A 108 -17.66 5.22 21.01
C GLY A 108 -17.84 6.56 21.71
N LYS A 109 -19.00 7.18 21.58
CA LYS A 109 -19.37 8.35 22.37
C LYS A 109 -20.09 7.93 23.64
N GLN A 110 -19.69 8.47 24.79
CA GLN A 110 -20.46 8.44 26.04
C GLN A 110 -20.70 9.86 26.52
N LEU A 111 -21.93 10.13 26.97
CA LEU A 111 -22.20 11.34 27.75
C LEU A 111 -21.80 11.08 29.20
N ILE A 112 -20.77 11.73 29.67
CA ILE A 112 -20.37 11.75 31.07
C ILE A 112 -20.61 13.18 31.59
N ASP A 113 -21.51 13.31 32.53
CA ASP A 113 -21.90 14.60 33.13
C ASP A 113 -22.33 15.66 32.09
N GLY A 114 -23.03 15.23 31.02
CA GLY A 114 -23.51 16.12 29.96
C GLY A 114 -22.46 16.50 28.91
N VAL A 115 -21.23 16.01 29.02
CA VAL A 115 -20.15 16.24 28.07
C VAL A 115 -19.95 14.97 27.20
N GLU A 116 -19.91 15.13 25.88
CA GLU A 116 -19.55 14.03 24.97
C GLU A 116 -18.07 13.65 25.16
N VAL A 117 -17.82 12.48 25.73
CA VAL A 117 -16.47 11.92 25.88
C VAL A 117 -16.32 10.74 24.91
N PHE A 118 -15.20 10.70 24.21
CA PHE A 118 -14.87 9.58 23.34
C PHE A 118 -14.32 8.42 24.17
N THR A 119 -14.97 7.29 24.10
CA THR A 119 -14.55 6.04 24.77
C THR A 119 -13.85 5.11 23.80
N THR A 120 -13.03 4.20 24.34
CA THR A 120 -12.46 3.09 23.57
C THR A 120 -13.53 2.37 22.76
N PRO A 121 -13.23 1.96 21.52
CA PRO A 121 -14.18 1.19 20.72
C PRO A 121 -14.71 -0.01 21.51
N PRO A 122 -15.99 -0.38 21.33
CA PRO A 122 -16.50 -1.60 21.93
C PRO A 122 -15.59 -2.78 21.57
N THR A 123 -15.39 -3.68 22.51
CA THR A 123 -14.51 -4.84 22.39
C THR A 123 -14.91 -5.84 21.30
N TYR A 124 -16.10 -5.68 20.73
CA TYR A 124 -16.54 -6.44 19.57
C TYR A 124 -15.62 -6.17 18.37
N GLY A 125 -14.92 -7.21 17.94
CA GLY A 125 -13.91 -7.10 16.88
C GLY A 125 -12.46 -7.07 17.38
N VAL A 126 -12.19 -7.00 18.68
CA VAL A 126 -10.85 -7.24 19.24
C VAL A 126 -10.44 -8.69 19.03
N GLU A 127 -11.38 -9.62 19.17
CA GLU A 127 -11.20 -11.04 18.90
C GLU A 127 -10.95 -11.34 17.42
N GLU A 128 -11.45 -10.51 16.51
CA GLU A 128 -11.22 -10.61 15.06
C GLU A 128 -10.00 -9.80 14.54
N GLY A 129 -9.13 -9.34 15.43
CA GLY A 129 -7.93 -8.59 15.04
C GLY A 129 -8.20 -7.16 14.55
N VAL A 130 -9.34 -6.57 14.88
CA VAL A 130 -9.68 -5.16 14.65
C VAL A 130 -9.00 -4.26 15.69
N ASN A 131 -7.74 -4.53 16.00
CA ASN A 131 -6.94 -3.69 16.89
C ASN A 131 -6.55 -2.34 16.30
N ASN A 132 -6.88 -2.09 15.04
CA ASN A 132 -6.74 -0.79 14.42
C ASN A 132 -8.12 -0.22 14.17
N ALA A 133 -8.42 0.81 14.91
CA ALA A 133 -9.65 1.58 14.88
C ALA A 133 -10.06 2.15 13.49
N ARG A 134 -9.30 1.88 12.44
CA ARG A 134 -9.48 2.54 11.14
C ARG A 134 -10.66 2.04 10.34
N ALA A 135 -10.86 0.76 10.18
CA ALA A 135 -12.07 0.22 9.54
C ALA A 135 -12.22 -1.25 9.86
N PRO A 136 -13.44 -1.74 10.06
CA PRO A 136 -13.70 -3.16 10.17
C PRO A 136 -13.18 -3.90 8.93
N LYS A 137 -12.51 -5.03 9.16
CA LYS A 137 -12.03 -5.89 8.08
C LYS A 137 -13.07 -6.93 7.65
N SER A 138 -14.02 -7.24 8.52
CA SER A 138 -15.10 -8.19 8.26
C SER A 138 -16.46 -7.49 8.18
N LEU A 139 -17.39 -8.07 7.42
CA LEU A 139 -18.77 -7.60 7.32
C LEU A 139 -19.44 -7.59 8.70
N ALA A 140 -19.21 -8.63 9.53
CA ALA A 140 -19.78 -8.72 10.88
C ALA A 140 -19.38 -7.54 11.77
N ALA A 141 -18.09 -7.19 11.80
CA ALA A 141 -17.59 -6.05 12.57
C ALA A 141 -18.11 -4.70 12.01
N PHE A 142 -18.28 -4.61 10.70
CA PHE A 142 -18.86 -3.45 10.03
C PHE A 142 -20.33 -3.25 10.41
N LEU A 143 -21.15 -4.28 10.29
CA LEU A 143 -22.58 -4.24 10.62
C LEU A 143 -22.82 -3.92 12.09
N TYR A 144 -21.97 -4.47 12.98
CA TYR A 144 -22.05 -4.11 14.40
C TYR A 144 -21.78 -2.61 14.62
N LYS A 145 -20.77 -2.05 13.97
CA LYS A 145 -20.44 -0.61 14.11
C LYS A 145 -21.47 0.31 13.49
N VAL A 146 -21.98 -0.05 12.33
CA VAL A 146 -22.88 0.82 11.55
C VAL A 146 -24.33 0.70 12.00
N MET A 147 -24.77 -0.52 12.35
CA MET A 147 -26.18 -0.84 12.61
C MET A 147 -26.44 -1.43 14.00
N GLY A 148 -25.40 -1.72 14.79
CA GLY A 148 -25.54 -2.42 16.07
C GLY A 148 -25.89 -3.90 15.96
N ILE A 149 -25.85 -4.49 14.76
CA ILE A 149 -26.23 -5.88 14.50
C ILE A 149 -25.09 -6.81 14.86
N LYS A 150 -25.35 -7.78 15.76
CA LYS A 150 -24.43 -8.86 16.08
C LYS A 150 -24.74 -10.07 15.18
N ILE A 151 -23.77 -10.46 14.37
CA ILE A 151 -23.82 -11.70 13.59
C ILE A 151 -23.21 -12.83 14.41
N ASP A 152 -23.74 -14.04 14.26
CA ASP A 152 -23.13 -15.27 14.82
C ASP A 152 -21.79 -15.54 14.09
N THR A 153 -20.71 -15.14 14.77
CA THR A 153 -19.34 -15.28 14.25
C THR A 153 -18.87 -16.72 14.24
N ASP A 154 -19.38 -17.58 15.12
CA ASP A 154 -18.99 -19.00 15.20
C ASP A 154 -19.55 -19.75 13.99
N HIS A 155 -20.82 -19.51 13.65
CA HIS A 155 -21.43 -20.06 12.44
C HIS A 155 -20.70 -19.54 11.18
N LYS A 156 -20.43 -18.23 11.12
CA LYS A 156 -19.69 -17.63 10.02
C LYS A 156 -18.29 -18.23 9.85
N ASN A 157 -17.54 -18.38 10.92
CA ASN A 157 -16.21 -18.98 10.88
C ASN A 157 -16.28 -20.46 10.45
N LYS A 158 -17.28 -21.22 10.91
CA LYS A 158 -17.50 -22.61 10.50
C LYS A 158 -17.72 -22.71 8.99
N MET A 159 -18.59 -21.88 8.41
CA MET A 159 -18.85 -21.89 6.97
C MET A 159 -17.61 -21.52 6.17
N ARG A 160 -16.91 -20.45 6.58
CA ARG A 160 -15.66 -20.04 5.96
C ARG A 160 -14.59 -21.14 6.00
N ASP A 161 -14.41 -21.81 7.12
CA ASP A 161 -13.40 -22.85 7.27
C ASP A 161 -13.73 -24.07 6.39
N ILE A 162 -15.01 -24.44 6.22
CA ILE A 162 -15.46 -25.46 5.29
C ILE A 162 -15.12 -25.06 3.84
N ILE A 163 -15.42 -23.82 3.44
CA ILE A 163 -15.15 -23.33 2.09
C ILE A 163 -13.65 -23.31 1.80
N ILE A 164 -12.84 -22.79 2.73
CA ILE A 164 -11.38 -22.67 2.57
C ILE A 164 -10.70 -24.05 2.58
N SER A 165 -11.24 -25.04 3.30
CA SER A 165 -10.68 -26.39 3.33
C SER A 165 -10.60 -27.03 1.95
N ASN A 166 -11.45 -26.58 1.01
CA ASN A 166 -11.64 -27.14 -0.33
C ASN A 166 -11.95 -28.67 -0.31
N ASP A 167 -12.51 -29.14 0.81
CA ASP A 167 -12.96 -30.51 0.94
C ASP A 167 -14.34 -30.65 0.27
N SER A 168 -14.38 -31.34 -0.86
CA SER A 168 -15.59 -31.47 -1.66
C SER A 168 -16.73 -32.18 -0.93
N GLN A 169 -16.41 -33.12 -0.04
CA GLN A 169 -17.40 -33.84 0.76
C GLN A 169 -18.05 -32.90 1.78
N GLN A 170 -17.24 -32.12 2.48
CA GLN A 170 -17.72 -31.13 3.45
C GLN A 170 -18.51 -30.00 2.78
N ILE A 171 -18.03 -29.45 1.68
CA ILE A 171 -18.71 -28.37 0.93
C ILE A 171 -20.08 -28.84 0.45
N ASN A 172 -20.17 -30.04 -0.14
CA ASN A 172 -21.45 -30.57 -0.62
C ASN A 172 -22.41 -30.95 0.52
N ALA A 173 -21.89 -31.49 1.63
CA ALA A 173 -22.72 -31.82 2.83
C ALA A 173 -23.37 -30.55 3.43
N HIS A 174 -22.72 -29.38 3.35
CA HIS A 174 -23.22 -28.12 3.90
C HIS A 174 -23.76 -27.15 2.83
N LYS A 175 -24.12 -27.68 1.64
CA LYS A 175 -24.57 -26.88 0.49
C LYS A 175 -25.65 -25.86 0.84
N GLN A 176 -26.70 -26.26 1.53
CA GLN A 176 -27.79 -25.33 1.87
C GLN A 176 -27.36 -24.30 2.91
N GLU A 177 -26.61 -24.70 3.94
CA GLU A 177 -26.10 -23.78 4.96
C GLU A 177 -25.19 -22.70 4.34
N ILE A 178 -24.32 -23.07 3.39
CA ILE A 178 -23.43 -22.14 2.69
C ILE A 178 -24.25 -21.16 1.82
N ARG A 179 -25.29 -21.64 1.12
CA ARG A 179 -26.17 -20.77 0.32
C ARG A 179 -26.94 -19.80 1.18
N ASP A 180 -27.51 -20.27 2.30
CA ASP A 180 -28.24 -19.44 3.24
C ASP A 180 -27.34 -18.37 3.87
N TYR A 181 -26.10 -18.74 4.18
CA TYR A 181 -25.07 -17.83 4.67
C TYR A 181 -24.77 -16.72 3.64
N CYS A 182 -24.44 -17.06 2.39
CA CYS A 182 -24.19 -16.09 1.32
C CYS A 182 -25.41 -15.18 1.08
N THR A 183 -26.62 -15.73 1.09
CA THR A 183 -27.87 -14.96 0.93
C THR A 183 -28.11 -14.01 2.11
N SER A 184 -27.77 -14.42 3.32
CA SER A 184 -27.92 -13.55 4.51
C SER A 184 -26.99 -12.34 4.46
N ASP A 185 -25.75 -12.51 3.96
CA ASP A 185 -24.80 -11.40 3.83
C ASP A 185 -25.34 -10.35 2.82
N VAL A 186 -25.97 -10.76 1.72
CA VAL A 186 -26.61 -9.87 0.72
C VAL A 186 -27.72 -9.01 1.35
N ALA A 187 -28.54 -9.58 2.24
CA ALA A 187 -29.68 -8.88 2.83
C ALA A 187 -29.28 -7.65 3.66
N TYR A 188 -28.07 -7.63 4.22
CA TYR A 188 -27.58 -6.52 5.03
C TYR A 188 -27.02 -5.35 4.23
N LEU A 189 -26.62 -5.55 2.97
CA LEU A 189 -25.82 -4.55 2.24
C LEU A 189 -26.60 -3.25 1.96
N ARG A 190 -27.88 -3.33 1.51
CA ARG A 190 -28.70 -2.12 1.29
C ARG A 190 -29.01 -1.33 2.55
N PRO A 191 -29.49 -1.97 3.64
CA PRO A 191 -29.66 -1.26 4.91
C PRO A 191 -28.34 -0.60 5.38
N ALA A 192 -27.24 -1.31 5.30
CA ALA A 192 -25.94 -0.76 5.69
C ALA A 192 -25.51 0.42 4.82
N TRP A 193 -25.78 0.39 3.51
CA TRP A 193 -25.55 1.55 2.64
C TRP A 193 -26.35 2.78 3.05
N LYS A 194 -27.61 2.63 3.43
CA LYS A 194 -28.43 3.76 3.91
C LYS A 194 -27.83 4.43 5.14
N GLU A 195 -27.30 3.65 6.09
CA GLU A 195 -26.63 4.18 7.27
C GLU A 195 -25.31 4.88 6.93
N VAL A 196 -24.49 4.27 6.07
CA VAL A 196 -23.25 4.88 5.57
C VAL A 196 -23.55 6.19 4.85
N ALA A 197 -24.55 6.22 3.99
CA ALA A 197 -24.96 7.42 3.26
C ALA A 197 -25.48 8.52 4.18
N ALA A 198 -26.19 8.18 5.27
CA ALA A 198 -26.62 9.14 6.27
C ALA A 198 -25.43 9.84 6.94
N GLU A 199 -24.32 9.14 7.15
CA GLU A 199 -23.10 9.75 7.68
C GLU A 199 -22.47 10.76 6.71
N TYR A 200 -22.59 10.54 5.40
CA TYR A 200 -22.16 11.55 4.41
C TYR A 200 -22.92 12.87 4.59
N LYS A 201 -24.23 12.83 4.79
CA LYS A 201 -25.06 14.01 5.07
C LYS A 201 -24.54 14.82 6.25
N HIS A 202 -24.09 14.13 7.28
CA HIS A 202 -23.60 14.79 8.51
C HIS A 202 -22.30 15.58 8.27
N TYR A 203 -21.36 15.02 7.48
CA TYR A 203 -20.02 15.60 7.31
C TYR A 203 -19.91 16.61 6.17
N PHE A 204 -20.73 16.49 5.15
CA PHE A 204 -20.59 17.25 3.91
C PHE A 204 -21.76 18.21 3.63
N ARG A 205 -22.48 18.64 4.66
CA ARG A 205 -23.68 19.47 4.58
C ARG A 205 -23.61 20.72 3.68
N ARG A 206 -22.43 21.17 3.25
CA ARG A 206 -22.27 22.41 2.47
C ARG A 206 -21.88 22.20 1.01
N ALA A 207 -21.67 20.98 0.58
CA ALA A 207 -20.98 20.74 -0.69
C ALA A 207 -21.69 19.78 -1.65
N TRP A 208 -22.94 19.40 -1.42
CA TRP A 208 -23.55 18.27 -2.13
C TRP A 208 -24.79 18.67 -2.92
N ARG A 209 -24.75 18.50 -4.24
CA ARG A 209 -25.90 18.67 -5.13
C ARG A 209 -26.10 17.41 -5.94
N TYR A 210 -27.15 16.65 -5.62
CA TYR A 210 -27.60 15.57 -6.47
C TYR A 210 -28.93 15.90 -7.10
N THR A 211 -29.07 15.41 -8.33
CA THR A 211 -30.39 15.35 -8.94
C THR A 211 -31.20 14.22 -8.28
N LYS A 212 -32.49 14.33 -8.30
CA LYS A 212 -33.42 13.28 -7.82
C LYS A 212 -33.09 11.93 -8.46
N ALA A 213 -32.80 11.92 -9.78
CA ALA A 213 -32.46 10.71 -10.53
C ALA A 213 -31.18 10.03 -10.00
N GLU A 214 -30.17 10.78 -9.63
CA GLU A 214 -28.93 10.24 -9.08
C GLU A 214 -29.12 9.65 -7.68
N MET A 215 -29.94 10.28 -6.85
CA MET A 215 -30.29 9.76 -5.53
C MET A 215 -31.10 8.47 -5.64
N GLU A 216 -32.08 8.44 -6.54
CA GLU A 216 -32.89 7.23 -6.81
C GLU A 216 -32.01 6.07 -7.36
N GLU A 217 -31.03 6.37 -8.21
CA GLU A 217 -30.07 5.37 -8.73
C GLU A 217 -29.27 4.72 -7.61
N LEU A 218 -28.84 5.51 -6.63
CA LEU A 218 -28.10 5.04 -5.45
C LEU A 218 -29.01 4.43 -4.37
N GLY A 219 -30.33 4.40 -4.58
CA GLY A 219 -31.30 3.88 -3.61
C GLY A 219 -31.43 4.74 -2.35
N LEU A 220 -31.17 6.05 -2.46
CA LEU A 220 -31.25 7.00 -1.36
C LEU A 220 -32.52 7.82 -1.44
N PRO A 221 -33.14 8.20 -0.30
CA PRO A 221 -34.26 9.13 -0.29
C PRO A 221 -33.77 10.52 -0.74
N PHE A 222 -34.54 11.14 -1.63
CA PHE A 222 -34.36 12.52 -2.04
C PHE A 222 -35.25 13.45 -1.23
N GLU A 223 -34.68 14.42 -0.56
CA GLU A 223 -35.38 15.48 0.15
C GLU A 223 -35.11 16.81 -0.55
N GLU A 224 -36.17 17.44 -1.12
CA GLU A 224 -36.05 18.62 -2.01
C GLU A 224 -35.33 19.84 -1.42
N ASN A 225 -35.22 19.94 -0.10
CA ASN A 225 -34.60 21.06 0.60
C ASN A 225 -33.18 20.82 1.08
N GLU A 226 -32.56 19.68 0.78
CA GLU A 226 -31.20 19.37 1.18
C GLU A 226 -30.24 19.49 -0.01
N SER A 227 -29.46 20.56 -0.03
CA SER A 227 -28.27 20.62 -0.91
C SER A 227 -27.18 19.72 -0.32
N ILE A 228 -27.21 18.46 -0.67
CA ILE A 228 -26.17 17.48 -0.36
C ILE A 228 -25.37 17.29 -1.65
N GLU A 229 -24.09 17.63 -1.65
CA GLU A 229 -23.17 17.18 -2.70
C GLU A 229 -22.65 15.79 -2.32
N VAL A 230 -23.32 14.71 -2.67
CA VAL A 230 -22.71 13.37 -2.71
C VAL A 230 -22.08 13.22 -4.08
N MET A 231 -20.83 12.97 -4.13
CA MET A 231 -20.12 12.78 -5.37
C MET A 231 -20.32 11.33 -5.80
N ARG A 232 -21.45 11.06 -6.46
CA ARG A 232 -21.75 9.75 -7.04
C ARG A 232 -20.56 9.19 -7.80
N ASP A 233 -19.92 10.02 -8.63
CA ASP A 233 -18.81 9.60 -9.44
C ASP A 233 -17.60 9.20 -8.58
N GLU A 234 -17.39 9.84 -7.42
CA GLU A 234 -16.33 9.47 -6.49
C GLU A 234 -16.61 8.18 -5.74
N VAL A 235 -17.85 7.96 -5.32
CA VAL A 235 -18.29 6.70 -4.71
C VAL A 235 -18.05 5.54 -5.68
N LEU A 236 -18.52 5.70 -6.92
CA LEU A 236 -18.31 4.70 -7.97
C LEU A 236 -16.84 4.56 -8.35
N TRP A 237 -16.08 5.66 -8.38
CA TRP A 237 -14.63 5.64 -8.61
C TRP A 237 -13.89 4.80 -7.56
N ARG A 238 -14.25 4.91 -6.28
CA ARG A 238 -13.63 4.09 -5.23
C ARG A 238 -13.92 2.60 -5.43
N GLY A 239 -15.15 2.25 -5.78
CA GLY A 239 -15.53 0.88 -6.10
C GLY A 239 -14.84 0.35 -7.36
N GLU A 240 -14.78 1.16 -8.43
CA GLU A 240 -14.05 0.84 -9.65
C GLU A 240 -12.56 0.63 -9.39
N THR A 241 -11.96 1.47 -8.56
CA THR A 241 -10.54 1.32 -8.16
C THR A 241 -10.30 -0.01 -7.44
N ALA A 242 -11.22 -0.46 -6.60
CA ALA A 242 -11.13 -1.77 -5.94
C ALA A 242 -11.21 -2.91 -6.98
N ALA A 243 -12.07 -2.80 -7.97
CA ALA A 243 -12.19 -3.78 -9.06
C ALA A 243 -10.92 -3.81 -9.94
N ARG A 244 -10.32 -2.65 -10.24
CA ARG A 244 -9.06 -2.56 -10.98
C ARG A 244 -7.88 -3.14 -10.19
N ALA A 245 -7.85 -2.93 -8.88
CA ALA A 245 -6.88 -3.56 -7.99
C ALA A 245 -7.05 -5.09 -7.96
N ALA A 246 -8.28 -5.59 -7.99
CA ALA A 246 -8.56 -7.03 -8.11
C ALA A 246 -8.05 -7.61 -9.43
N LEU A 247 -8.20 -6.88 -10.54
CA LEU A 247 -7.66 -7.31 -11.84
C LEU A 247 -6.13 -7.41 -11.81
N ILE A 248 -5.44 -6.47 -11.15
CA ILE A 248 -3.99 -6.55 -10.94
C ILE A 248 -3.64 -7.77 -10.07
N SER A 249 -4.35 -7.97 -8.96
CA SER A 249 -4.12 -9.12 -8.07
C SER A 249 -4.35 -10.45 -8.80
N ALA A 250 -5.44 -10.58 -9.57
CA ALA A 250 -5.72 -11.78 -10.37
C ALA A 250 -4.70 -12.00 -11.49
N THR A 251 -4.20 -10.93 -12.10
CA THR A 251 -3.11 -11.00 -13.09
C THR A 251 -1.82 -11.49 -12.42
N GLY A 252 -1.48 -10.95 -11.27
CA GLY A 252 -0.26 -11.27 -10.53
C GLY A 252 1.02 -10.92 -11.29
N TYR A 253 2.15 -11.06 -10.65
CA TYR A 253 3.46 -10.86 -11.29
C TYR A 253 4.21 -12.20 -11.46
N PRO A 254 4.99 -12.36 -12.55
CA PRO A 254 5.65 -13.62 -12.85
C PRO A 254 6.88 -13.83 -11.97
N VAL A 255 7.14 -15.08 -11.58
CA VAL A 255 8.38 -15.47 -10.90
C VAL A 255 8.96 -16.75 -11.50
N ASN A 256 10.27 -16.89 -11.40
CA ASN A 256 10.92 -18.17 -11.69
C ASN A 256 10.68 -19.12 -10.51
N VAL A 257 9.70 -20.02 -10.64
CA VAL A 257 9.27 -20.93 -9.57
C VAL A 257 10.39 -21.81 -9.05
N LEU A 258 11.24 -22.31 -9.95
CA LEU A 258 12.37 -23.17 -9.54
C LEU A 258 13.38 -22.37 -8.71
N LYS A 259 13.74 -21.17 -9.18
CA LYS A 259 14.64 -20.26 -8.48
C LYS A 259 14.06 -19.85 -7.13
N VAL A 260 12.77 -19.54 -7.04
CA VAL A 260 12.08 -19.22 -5.78
C VAL A 260 12.13 -20.39 -4.79
N LYS A 261 11.88 -21.62 -5.25
CA LYS A 261 11.93 -22.81 -4.39
C LYS A 261 13.35 -23.08 -3.88
N LYS A 262 14.36 -23.01 -4.75
CA LYS A 262 15.78 -23.12 -4.35
C LYS A 262 16.15 -22.02 -3.34
N PHE A 263 15.77 -20.78 -3.64
CA PHE A 263 16.00 -19.65 -2.74
C PHE A 263 15.38 -19.87 -1.37
N ALA A 264 14.09 -20.24 -1.30
CA ALA A 264 13.41 -20.49 -0.03
C ALA A 264 14.06 -21.63 0.78
N ALA A 265 14.47 -22.70 0.10
CA ALA A 265 15.22 -23.80 0.74
C ALA A 265 16.59 -23.35 1.30
N SER A 266 17.18 -22.31 0.72
CA SER A 266 18.48 -21.77 1.13
C SER A 266 18.41 -20.76 2.27
N VAL A 267 17.20 -20.26 2.62
CA VAL A 267 17.02 -19.27 3.68
C VAL A 267 17.65 -19.68 5.02
N PRO A 268 17.52 -20.93 5.51
CA PRO A 268 18.18 -21.35 6.74
C PRO A 268 19.72 -21.26 6.67
N LEU A 269 20.31 -21.57 5.50
CA LEU A 269 21.76 -21.49 5.27
C LEU A 269 22.24 -20.02 5.26
N ILE A 270 21.50 -19.15 4.58
CA ILE A 270 21.78 -17.70 4.56
C ILE A 270 21.74 -17.13 5.98
N MET A 271 20.71 -17.47 6.74
CA MET A 271 20.58 -17.02 8.13
C MET A 271 21.66 -17.59 9.05
N LYS A 272 22.09 -18.83 8.80
CA LYS A 272 23.20 -19.47 9.52
C LYS A 272 24.50 -18.71 9.26
N GLU A 273 24.87 -18.48 8.00
CA GLU A 273 26.08 -17.75 7.61
C GLU A 273 26.15 -16.37 8.27
N LEU A 274 25.05 -15.60 8.22
CA LEU A 274 25.00 -14.28 8.85
C LEU A 274 25.19 -14.31 10.38
N CYS A 275 24.68 -15.33 11.05
CA CYS A 275 24.84 -15.49 12.49
C CYS A 275 26.27 -15.90 12.86
N GLU A 276 26.89 -16.76 12.04
CA GLU A 276 28.27 -17.22 12.22
C GLU A 276 29.27 -16.07 12.02
N ASP A 277 29.13 -15.30 10.94
CA ASP A 277 29.93 -14.12 10.68
C ASP A 277 29.91 -13.13 11.85
N ILE A 278 28.71 -12.87 12.40
CA ILE A 278 28.59 -11.96 13.54
C ILE A 278 29.22 -12.56 14.79
N ASN A 279 29.02 -13.85 15.05
CA ASN A 279 29.64 -14.51 16.19
C ASN A 279 31.16 -14.51 16.14
N GLU A 280 31.78 -14.58 14.96
CA GLU A 280 33.22 -14.50 14.79
C GLU A 280 33.81 -13.14 15.20
N MET A 281 32.98 -12.09 15.20
CA MET A 281 33.40 -10.76 15.64
C MET A 281 33.47 -10.62 17.17
N PHE A 282 33.02 -11.62 17.93
CA PHE A 282 32.96 -11.59 19.38
C PHE A 282 33.80 -12.74 20.01
N PRO A 283 34.43 -12.52 21.17
CA PRO A 283 34.91 -13.60 22.01
C PRO A 283 33.78 -14.61 22.32
N VAL A 284 34.16 -15.87 22.50
CA VAL A 284 33.16 -16.97 22.63
C VAL A 284 32.14 -16.72 23.74
N GLU A 285 32.58 -16.16 24.87
CA GLU A 285 31.75 -15.83 26.03
C GLU A 285 30.74 -14.71 25.79
N HIS A 286 30.99 -13.84 24.78
CA HIS A 286 30.14 -12.71 24.42
C HIS A 286 29.26 -12.97 23.20
N ARG A 287 29.33 -14.17 22.60
CA ARG A 287 28.51 -14.53 21.44
C ARG A 287 27.04 -14.59 21.81
N PHE A 288 26.25 -13.88 21.07
CA PHE A 288 24.79 -13.79 21.34
C PHE A 288 23.92 -14.60 20.39
N PHE A 289 24.46 -15.17 19.32
CA PHE A 289 23.77 -16.18 18.54
C PHE A 289 24.17 -17.59 19.03
N LYS A 290 23.20 -18.36 19.49
CA LYS A 290 23.43 -19.75 19.92
C LYS A 290 22.64 -20.71 19.05
N TRP A 291 23.31 -21.77 18.61
CA TRP A 291 22.68 -22.81 17.79
C TRP A 291 21.71 -23.63 18.60
N ASN A 292 20.43 -23.65 18.17
CA ASN A 292 19.38 -24.51 18.73
C ASN A 292 19.33 -25.80 17.91
N LYS A 293 19.81 -26.92 18.51
CA LYS A 293 19.84 -28.24 17.85
C LYS A 293 18.46 -28.78 17.53
N ALA A 294 17.45 -28.51 18.37
CA ALA A 294 16.08 -28.99 18.17
C ALA A 294 15.39 -28.26 17.01
N GLU A 295 15.64 -26.97 16.87
CA GLU A 295 15.02 -26.15 15.83
C GLU A 295 15.91 -25.98 14.58
N GLN A 296 17.12 -26.52 14.59
CA GLN A 296 18.12 -26.39 13.51
C GLN A 296 18.31 -24.95 13.04
N ARG A 297 18.35 -24.01 13.99
CA ARG A 297 18.55 -22.57 13.74
C ARG A 297 19.26 -21.84 14.87
N TYR A 298 19.81 -20.68 14.56
CA TYR A 298 20.34 -19.79 15.60
C TYR A 298 19.22 -19.05 16.33
N SER A 299 19.35 -18.98 17.66
CA SER A 299 18.52 -18.18 18.55
C SER A 299 19.32 -17.02 19.12
N VAL A 300 18.71 -15.83 19.23
CA VAL A 300 19.34 -14.64 19.81
C VAL A 300 19.24 -14.68 21.32
N PHE A 301 20.37 -14.67 22.02
CA PHE A 301 20.43 -14.44 23.45
C PHE A 301 20.45 -12.93 23.71
N GLN A 302 19.34 -12.40 24.15
CA GLN A 302 19.14 -10.96 24.28
C GLN A 302 20.04 -10.32 25.33
N LYS A 303 20.36 -11.05 26.42
CA LYS A 303 21.15 -10.48 27.54
C LYS A 303 22.56 -10.05 27.10
N PRO A 304 23.41 -10.93 26.52
CA PRO A 304 24.74 -10.53 26.06
C PRO A 304 24.71 -9.38 25.06
N LEU A 305 23.73 -9.38 24.15
CA LEU A 305 23.55 -8.31 23.16
C LEU A 305 23.20 -6.96 23.82
N LYS A 306 22.30 -6.97 24.80
CA LYS A 306 21.95 -5.79 25.56
C LYS A 306 23.11 -5.28 26.43
N ASP A 307 23.86 -6.19 27.04
CA ASP A 307 25.04 -5.85 27.84
C ASP A 307 26.12 -5.22 26.94
N TRP A 308 26.34 -5.74 25.73
CA TRP A 308 27.23 -5.12 24.76
C TRP A 308 26.77 -3.71 24.37
N ILE A 309 25.48 -3.51 24.10
CA ILE A 309 24.94 -2.18 23.78
C ILE A 309 25.21 -1.21 24.94
N LYS A 310 24.93 -1.62 26.19
CA LYS A 310 25.15 -0.80 27.39
C LYS A 310 26.60 -0.39 27.60
N SER A 311 27.52 -1.29 27.32
CA SER A 311 28.95 -1.05 27.47
C SER A 311 29.57 -0.28 26.30
N SER A 312 28.86 -0.16 25.18
CA SER A 312 29.30 0.56 24.00
C SER A 312 29.08 2.07 24.13
N GLN A 313 29.78 2.85 23.31
CA GLN A 313 29.60 4.31 23.22
C GLN A 313 28.18 4.74 22.84
N TYR A 314 27.35 3.80 22.33
CA TYR A 314 25.98 4.05 21.88
C TYR A 314 24.93 3.85 22.98
N GLY A 315 25.32 3.28 24.14
CA GLY A 315 24.37 2.86 25.18
C GLY A 315 23.58 4.00 25.81
N GLY A 316 24.17 5.21 25.89
CA GLY A 316 23.51 6.38 26.50
C GLY A 316 22.29 6.88 25.73
N ASP A 317 22.34 6.83 24.40
CA ASP A 317 21.27 7.34 23.50
C ASP A 317 20.44 6.22 22.86
N TRP A 318 20.61 4.98 23.30
CA TRP A 318 19.94 3.83 22.70
C TRP A 318 18.43 3.85 22.96
N LEU A 319 17.65 3.55 21.92
CA LEU A 319 16.18 3.50 22.00
C LEU A 319 15.71 2.49 23.05
N GLN A 320 14.82 2.95 23.94
CA GLN A 320 14.22 2.10 24.97
C GLN A 320 12.85 1.57 24.51
N THR A 321 12.46 0.41 25.03
CA THR A 321 11.09 -0.10 24.87
C THR A 321 10.11 0.72 25.69
N LYS A 322 8.82 0.66 25.36
CA LYS A 322 7.78 1.24 26.20
C LYS A 322 7.82 0.58 27.59
N PRO A 323 7.51 1.34 28.66
CA PRO A 323 7.36 0.80 29.99
C PRO A 323 6.40 -0.41 30.03
N SER A 324 6.71 -1.39 30.86
CA SER A 324 5.88 -2.57 31.09
C SER A 324 5.78 -2.88 32.59
N LYS A 325 4.84 -3.75 32.98
CA LYS A 325 4.68 -4.17 34.39
C LYS A 325 5.96 -4.73 35.01
N THR A 326 6.79 -5.41 34.20
CA THR A 326 8.05 -6.02 34.65
C THR A 326 9.26 -5.11 34.47
N LYS A 327 9.14 -4.03 33.69
CA LYS A 327 10.19 -3.03 33.41
C LYS A 327 9.57 -1.64 33.30
N PRO A 328 9.33 -0.98 34.44
CA PRO A 328 8.66 0.33 34.48
C PRO A 328 9.41 1.44 33.73
N GLU A 329 10.73 1.35 33.64
CA GLU A 329 11.58 2.32 32.92
C GLU A 329 11.85 1.94 31.46
N GLY A 330 11.24 0.84 31.00
CA GLY A 330 11.56 0.25 29.71
C GLY A 330 12.79 -0.65 29.75
N ASP A 331 13.26 -1.06 28.58
CA ASP A 331 14.46 -1.88 28.38
C ASP A 331 15.11 -1.50 27.05
N ILE A 332 16.35 -1.87 26.85
CA ILE A 332 17.06 -1.67 25.58
C ILE A 332 16.26 -2.32 24.44
N SER A 333 15.89 -1.51 23.47
CA SER A 333 15.17 -1.98 22.27
C SER A 333 16.12 -2.72 21.33
N LEU A 334 15.74 -3.93 20.95
CA LEU A 334 16.43 -4.70 19.91
C LEU A 334 15.69 -4.63 18.56
N SER A 335 14.80 -3.65 18.39
CA SER A 335 14.05 -3.45 17.14
C SER A 335 14.98 -3.01 16.01
N LEU A 336 14.56 -3.28 14.77
CA LEU A 336 15.26 -2.81 13.59
C LEU A 336 15.47 -1.29 13.62
N GLU A 337 14.46 -0.53 14.03
CA GLU A 337 14.51 0.93 14.17
C GLU A 337 15.65 1.40 15.11
N ALA A 338 15.85 0.72 16.26
CA ALA A 338 16.92 1.05 17.17
C ALA A 338 18.31 0.87 16.53
N TRP A 339 18.48 -0.20 15.77
CA TRP A 339 19.73 -0.47 15.05
C TRP A 339 19.94 0.48 13.87
N GLU A 340 18.87 0.82 13.14
CA GLU A 340 18.93 1.78 12.02
C GLU A 340 19.35 3.17 12.49
N ARG A 341 18.92 3.58 13.67
CA ARG A 341 19.27 4.87 14.26
C ARG A 341 20.77 5.02 14.47
N HIS A 342 21.47 3.95 14.87
CA HIS A 342 22.90 4.01 15.20
C HIS A 342 23.83 3.49 14.11
N PHE A 343 23.36 2.55 13.28
CA PHE A 343 24.24 1.80 12.34
C PHE A 343 23.72 1.80 10.90
N SER A 344 22.83 2.73 10.53
CA SER A 344 22.47 2.83 9.12
C SER A 344 23.74 3.16 8.31
N PHE A 345 23.86 2.57 7.11
CA PHE A 345 25.03 2.81 6.23
C PHE A 345 25.13 4.24 5.68
N ARG A 346 24.24 5.12 6.11
CA ARG A 346 24.37 6.58 5.96
C ARG A 346 25.46 7.14 6.89
N HIS A 347 25.78 6.41 7.95
CA HIS A 347 26.97 6.63 8.74
C HIS A 347 28.10 5.86 8.06
N ASP A 348 29.25 6.47 7.82
CA ASP A 348 30.45 5.84 7.24
C ASP A 348 31.08 4.78 8.18
N PHE A 349 30.23 3.85 8.68
CA PHE A 349 30.73 2.71 9.43
C PHE A 349 31.45 1.75 8.49
N PRO A 350 32.67 1.32 8.85
CA PRO A 350 33.34 0.24 8.13
C PRO A 350 32.37 -0.95 7.99
N ARG A 351 32.27 -1.54 6.80
CA ARG A 351 31.40 -2.70 6.54
C ARG A 351 31.62 -3.86 7.53
N GLY A 352 32.83 -3.99 8.07
CA GLY A 352 33.17 -4.92 9.13
C GLY A 352 32.75 -4.50 10.54
N HIS A 353 32.06 -3.37 10.74
CA HIS A 353 31.63 -2.97 12.07
C HIS A 353 30.49 -3.86 12.57
N VAL A 354 30.60 -4.38 13.78
CA VAL A 354 29.63 -5.34 14.36
C VAL A 354 28.19 -4.82 14.33
N GLY A 355 27.97 -3.54 14.67
CA GLY A 355 26.63 -2.93 14.62
C GLY A 355 26.04 -2.92 13.22
N ALA A 356 26.84 -2.67 12.19
CA ALA A 356 26.42 -2.71 10.80
C ALA A 356 26.05 -4.15 10.38
N GLN A 357 26.78 -5.16 10.83
CA GLN A 357 26.47 -6.57 10.54
C GLN A 357 25.21 -7.05 11.26
N VAL A 358 24.97 -6.64 12.50
CA VAL A 358 23.71 -6.94 13.21
C VAL A 358 22.53 -6.26 12.49
N LEU A 359 22.67 -5.02 12.07
CA LEU A 359 21.64 -4.33 11.28
C LEU A 359 21.36 -5.07 9.96
N ARG A 360 22.40 -5.51 9.26
CA ARG A 360 22.31 -6.34 8.06
C ARG A 360 21.51 -7.62 8.31
N TYR A 361 21.87 -8.35 9.38
CA TYR A 361 21.15 -9.55 9.80
C TYR A 361 19.66 -9.28 10.04
N LEU A 362 19.32 -8.22 10.78
CA LEU A 362 17.94 -7.87 11.10
C LEU A 362 17.11 -7.55 9.84
N ARG A 363 17.68 -6.79 8.91
CA ARG A 363 17.05 -6.45 7.61
C ARG A 363 16.86 -7.69 6.75
N THR A 364 17.89 -8.52 6.62
CA THR A 364 17.82 -9.76 5.85
C THR A 364 16.78 -10.71 6.47
N LYS A 365 16.81 -10.89 7.78
CA LYS A 365 15.80 -11.69 8.50
C LYS A 365 14.38 -11.20 8.26
N GLN A 366 14.14 -9.88 8.32
CA GLN A 366 12.82 -9.31 8.06
C GLN A 366 12.38 -9.60 6.61
N SER A 367 13.27 -9.45 5.65
CA SER A 367 12.99 -9.72 4.24
C SER A 367 12.71 -11.19 3.97
N LEU A 368 13.48 -12.10 4.57
CA LEU A 368 13.34 -13.54 4.37
C LEU A 368 12.20 -14.19 5.16
N ASN A 369 11.66 -13.49 6.16
CA ASN A 369 10.65 -14.05 7.07
C ASN A 369 9.39 -14.58 6.36
N GLY A 370 9.04 -14.05 5.19
CA GLY A 370 7.90 -14.51 4.41
C GLY A 370 8.12 -15.85 3.70
N PHE A 371 9.36 -16.27 3.49
CA PHE A 371 9.68 -17.56 2.89
C PHE A 371 9.80 -18.69 3.92
N MET A 372 9.86 -18.33 5.21
CA MET A 372 10.04 -19.33 6.27
C MET A 372 8.71 -19.87 6.78
N PRO A 373 8.63 -21.19 7.11
CA PRO A 373 7.48 -21.76 7.80
C PRO A 373 7.18 -20.98 9.09
N LYS A 374 5.91 -20.77 9.38
CA LYS A 374 5.47 -20.05 10.57
C LYS A 374 5.28 -20.99 11.74
N SER A 375 5.64 -20.52 12.94
CA SER A 375 5.34 -21.26 14.16
C SER A 375 3.82 -21.36 14.39
N LYS A 376 3.38 -22.39 15.12
CA LYS A 376 1.95 -22.58 15.46
C LYS A 376 1.33 -21.34 16.12
N ASN A 377 2.12 -20.58 16.87
CA ASN A 377 1.70 -19.38 17.61
C ASN A 377 1.93 -18.07 16.84
N ALA A 378 2.31 -18.12 15.57
CA ALA A 378 2.52 -16.92 14.78
C ALA A 378 1.19 -16.21 14.51
N LYS A 379 1.18 -14.88 14.71
CA LYS A 379 0.01 -14.03 14.40
C LYS A 379 -0.35 -14.04 12.90
N VAL A 380 0.67 -14.15 12.04
CA VAL A 380 0.51 -14.27 10.59
C VAL A 380 1.05 -15.64 10.20
N LYS A 381 0.19 -16.52 9.73
CA LYS A 381 0.54 -17.89 9.33
C LYS A 381 0.94 -17.99 7.86
N GLU A 382 0.55 -17.00 7.04
CA GLU A 382 0.78 -16.97 5.59
C GLU A 382 2.28 -16.85 5.25
N THR A 383 2.67 -17.58 4.23
CA THR A 383 3.99 -17.54 3.60
C THR A 383 3.89 -16.98 2.19
N PHE A 384 5.02 -16.73 1.53
CA PHE A 384 5.06 -16.32 0.13
C PHE A 384 4.35 -17.32 -0.80
N PHE A 385 4.44 -18.61 -0.48
CA PHE A 385 3.87 -19.69 -1.31
C PHE A 385 2.34 -19.71 -1.30
N ASP A 386 1.71 -19.14 -0.29
CA ASP A 386 0.24 -19.03 -0.24
C ASP A 386 -0.32 -18.04 -1.29
N TYR A 387 0.56 -17.27 -1.93
CA TYR A 387 0.23 -16.35 -3.02
C TYR A 387 0.74 -16.82 -4.40
N LEU A 388 1.47 -17.93 -4.45
CA LEU A 388 2.04 -18.47 -5.68
C LEU A 388 1.05 -19.43 -6.33
N GLY A 389 0.50 -19.00 -7.48
CA GLY A 389 -0.40 -19.81 -8.28
C GLY A 389 0.34 -20.91 -9.08
N SER A 390 -0.43 -21.88 -9.55
CA SER A 390 0.04 -23.00 -10.35
C SER A 390 0.70 -22.58 -11.69
N ASP A 391 0.35 -21.39 -12.18
CA ASP A 391 0.90 -20.80 -13.40
C ASP A 391 2.23 -20.03 -13.19
N GLY A 392 2.80 -20.07 -11.99
CA GLY A 392 4.05 -19.39 -11.65
C GLY A 392 3.89 -17.88 -11.46
N ARG A 393 2.70 -17.42 -11.10
CA ARG A 393 2.46 -16.00 -10.80
C ARG A 393 2.08 -15.82 -9.35
N VAL A 394 2.57 -14.75 -8.76
CA VAL A 394 2.28 -14.39 -7.36
C VAL A 394 1.14 -13.37 -7.32
N ARG A 395 0.10 -13.65 -6.53
CA ARG A 395 -1.16 -12.91 -6.48
C ARG A 395 -1.48 -12.38 -5.08
N PRO A 396 -0.73 -11.40 -4.58
CA PRO A 396 -1.05 -10.81 -3.29
C PRO A 396 -2.28 -9.91 -3.39
N TYR A 397 -3.06 -9.88 -2.31
CA TYR A 397 -4.13 -8.90 -2.18
C TYR A 397 -3.57 -7.47 -2.19
N LEU A 398 -4.15 -6.62 -3.02
CA LEU A 398 -3.79 -5.22 -3.17
C LEU A 398 -4.93 -4.33 -2.65
N ASN A 399 -4.70 -3.66 -1.50
CA ASN A 399 -5.65 -2.71 -0.96
C ASN A 399 -5.46 -1.33 -1.61
N PRO A 400 -6.42 -0.82 -2.39
CA PRO A 400 -6.24 0.43 -3.13
C PRO A 400 -6.22 1.68 -2.25
N TYR A 401 -6.80 1.60 -1.05
CA TYR A 401 -6.88 2.67 -0.06
C TYR A 401 -6.36 2.20 1.30
N GLY A 402 -5.17 1.60 1.31
CA GLY A 402 -4.62 0.96 2.51
C GLY A 402 -3.99 1.93 3.51
N ALA A 403 -3.46 3.06 3.04
CA ALA A 403 -2.86 4.10 3.87
C ALA A 403 -3.81 5.28 4.08
N GLN A 404 -3.54 6.11 5.09
CA GLN A 404 -4.29 7.35 5.35
C GLN A 404 -4.31 8.29 4.14
N SER A 405 -3.17 8.43 3.45
CA SER A 405 -3.02 9.21 2.21
C SER A 405 -3.57 8.50 0.96
N ALA A 406 -4.43 7.49 1.13
CA ALA A 406 -5.01 6.70 0.06
C ALA A 406 -3.99 5.97 -0.84
N ARG A 407 -2.78 5.70 -0.36
CA ARG A 407 -1.79 4.90 -1.09
C ARG A 407 -2.19 3.42 -1.12
N PHE A 408 -1.86 2.75 -2.22
CA PHE A 408 -1.96 1.30 -2.30
C PHE A 408 -1.15 0.62 -1.20
N GLN A 409 -1.74 -0.39 -0.58
CA GLN A 409 -1.05 -1.20 0.42
C GLN A 409 -1.19 -2.68 0.06
N PRO A 410 -0.12 -3.27 -0.50
CA PRO A 410 -0.12 -4.68 -0.80
C PRO A 410 0.02 -5.53 0.46
N LYS A 411 -0.47 -6.76 0.41
CA LYS A 411 -0.20 -7.75 1.45
C LYS A 411 1.30 -8.03 1.49
N ALA A 412 1.93 -7.68 2.60
CA ALA A 412 3.38 -7.60 2.73
C ALA A 412 4.12 -8.88 2.34
N THR A 413 3.57 -10.05 2.68
CA THR A 413 4.19 -11.36 2.43
C THR A 413 4.28 -11.69 0.94
N GLY A 414 3.25 -11.36 0.17
CA GLY A 414 3.24 -11.58 -1.29
C GLY A 414 4.07 -10.56 -2.07
N PHE A 415 4.60 -9.50 -1.44
CA PHE A 415 5.42 -8.46 -2.09
C PHE A 415 6.89 -8.48 -1.65
N ILE A 416 7.35 -9.52 -0.99
CA ILE A 416 8.74 -9.61 -0.49
C ILE A 416 9.78 -9.41 -1.58
N PRO A 417 9.70 -10.04 -2.78
CA PRO A 417 10.68 -9.82 -3.83
C PRO A 417 10.78 -8.37 -4.30
N LEU A 418 9.73 -7.59 -4.15
CA LEU A 418 9.70 -6.17 -4.54
C LEU A 418 10.30 -5.24 -3.48
N LYS A 419 10.28 -5.65 -2.20
CA LYS A 419 10.79 -4.84 -1.09
C LYS A 419 12.31 -4.79 -1.03
N SER A 420 12.96 -5.90 -1.39
CA SER A 420 14.41 -6.02 -1.32
C SER A 420 14.98 -6.09 -2.73
N ALA A 421 15.77 -5.09 -3.09
CA ALA A 421 16.28 -4.97 -4.44
C ALA A 421 17.01 -6.24 -4.93
N TRP A 422 17.81 -6.87 -4.06
CA TRP A 422 18.54 -8.10 -4.41
C TRP A 422 17.63 -9.34 -4.63
N MET A 423 16.41 -9.36 -4.09
CA MET A 423 15.43 -10.43 -4.33
C MET A 423 14.58 -10.22 -5.58
N ARG A 424 14.66 -9.06 -6.23
CA ARG A 424 13.94 -8.81 -7.48
C ARG A 424 14.33 -9.76 -8.62
N SER A 425 15.51 -10.39 -8.53
CA SER A 425 15.95 -11.45 -9.45
C SER A 425 15.04 -12.68 -9.48
N LEU A 426 14.17 -12.83 -8.48
CA LEU A 426 13.16 -13.88 -8.45
C LEU A 426 11.97 -13.56 -9.36
N ILE A 427 11.77 -12.28 -9.72
CA ILE A 427 10.72 -11.83 -10.64
C ILE A 427 11.27 -11.99 -12.06
N GLU A 428 10.69 -12.91 -12.81
CA GLU A 428 11.18 -13.25 -14.14
C GLU A 428 10.01 -13.53 -15.07
N PRO A 429 9.82 -12.70 -16.11
CA PRO A 429 8.80 -12.98 -17.13
C PRO A 429 9.19 -14.19 -17.96
N LYS A 430 8.22 -14.80 -18.63
CA LYS A 430 8.47 -15.89 -19.59
C LYS A 430 9.31 -15.39 -20.77
N PRO A 431 10.09 -16.27 -21.43
CA PRO A 431 10.78 -15.92 -22.68
C PRO A 431 9.83 -15.27 -23.69
N GLY A 432 10.30 -14.24 -24.38
CA GLY A 432 9.50 -13.42 -25.30
C GLY A 432 8.68 -12.32 -24.61
N PHE A 433 8.72 -12.22 -23.27
CA PHE A 433 8.07 -11.16 -22.51
C PHE A 433 9.08 -10.37 -21.66
N SER A 434 8.77 -9.12 -21.45
CA SER A 434 9.53 -8.19 -20.61
C SER A 434 8.62 -7.45 -19.65
N ILE A 435 9.22 -6.89 -18.60
CA ILE A 435 8.55 -6.03 -17.63
C ILE A 435 9.08 -4.62 -17.81
N CYS A 436 8.18 -3.65 -17.91
CA CYS A 436 8.51 -2.24 -17.86
C CYS A 436 7.92 -1.61 -16.61
N GLY A 437 8.73 -0.85 -15.89
CA GLY A 437 8.29 -0.02 -14.78
C GLY A 437 8.68 1.42 -15.02
N PHE A 438 7.77 2.32 -14.70
CA PHE A 438 8.08 3.74 -14.57
C PHE A 438 7.88 4.18 -13.13
N ASP A 439 8.74 5.10 -12.71
CA ASP A 439 8.65 5.81 -11.44
C ASP A 439 8.58 7.31 -11.71
N TYR A 440 7.71 8.03 -11.00
CA TYR A 440 7.64 9.48 -11.07
C TYR A 440 8.84 10.12 -10.37
N SER A 441 9.72 10.72 -11.14
CA SER A 441 10.94 11.33 -10.60
C SER A 441 10.65 12.57 -9.76
N SER A 442 10.98 12.53 -8.47
CA SER A 442 10.73 13.63 -7.51
C SER A 442 9.26 14.09 -7.49
N GLN A 443 8.32 13.17 -7.54
CA GLN A 443 6.88 13.41 -7.66
C GLN A 443 6.36 14.42 -6.63
N GLU A 444 6.64 14.20 -5.35
CA GLU A 444 6.12 15.04 -4.27
C GLU A 444 6.58 16.50 -4.40
N PHE A 445 7.82 16.72 -4.87
CA PHE A 445 8.33 18.08 -5.10
C PHE A 445 7.60 18.78 -6.24
N LEU A 446 7.34 18.08 -7.34
CA LEU A 446 6.59 18.67 -8.47
C LEU A 446 5.14 18.94 -8.10
N ILE A 447 4.49 18.02 -7.37
CA ILE A 447 3.12 18.24 -6.86
C ILE A 447 3.09 19.50 -6.00
N ALA A 448 4.03 19.64 -5.06
CA ALA A 448 4.13 20.82 -4.20
C ALA A 448 4.30 22.10 -5.03
N ALA A 449 5.17 22.08 -6.04
CA ALA A 449 5.39 23.21 -6.96
C ALA A 449 4.12 23.62 -7.72
N LEU A 450 3.35 22.62 -8.21
CA LEU A 450 2.14 22.86 -9.00
C LEU A 450 0.97 23.35 -8.13
N VAL A 451 0.72 22.74 -6.98
CA VAL A 451 -0.40 23.14 -6.11
C VAL A 451 -0.18 24.49 -5.43
N SER A 452 1.08 24.88 -5.20
CA SER A 452 1.43 26.20 -4.68
C SER A 452 1.66 27.25 -5.78
N ASN A 453 1.71 26.83 -7.02
CA ASN A 453 2.09 27.66 -8.17
C ASN A 453 3.46 28.36 -7.97
N ASP A 454 4.37 27.74 -7.24
CA ASP A 454 5.69 28.30 -6.94
C ASP A 454 6.62 28.16 -8.15
N LYS A 455 6.86 29.28 -8.82
CA LYS A 455 7.68 29.34 -10.05
C LYS A 455 9.15 28.96 -9.79
N ASN A 456 9.67 29.19 -8.58
CA ASN A 456 11.04 28.83 -8.26
C ASN A 456 11.16 27.31 -8.07
N MET A 457 10.15 26.65 -7.46
CA MET A 457 10.09 25.20 -7.40
C MET A 457 9.96 24.57 -8.79
N ILE A 458 9.14 25.15 -9.67
CA ILE A 458 9.01 24.67 -11.06
C ILE A 458 10.37 24.75 -11.77
N LYS A 459 11.08 25.89 -11.67
CA LYS A 459 12.43 26.03 -12.21
C LYS A 459 13.43 25.03 -11.62
N ALA A 460 13.37 24.83 -10.30
CA ALA A 460 14.19 23.82 -9.62
C ALA A 460 13.93 22.42 -10.17
N TYR A 461 12.67 22.06 -10.41
CA TYR A 461 12.33 20.78 -11.01
C TYR A 461 12.84 20.63 -12.45
N GLN A 462 12.69 21.67 -13.26
CA GLN A 462 13.18 21.72 -14.65
C GLN A 462 14.71 21.62 -14.75
N SER A 463 15.44 22.01 -13.70
CA SER A 463 16.92 21.90 -13.68
C SER A 463 17.44 20.46 -13.67
N GLY A 464 16.58 19.48 -13.39
CA GLY A 464 16.92 18.05 -13.32
C GLY A 464 17.27 17.54 -11.94
N ASP A 465 17.91 18.33 -11.07
CA ASP A 465 18.26 17.95 -9.70
C ASP A 465 17.80 19.04 -8.70
N VAL A 466 16.61 18.86 -8.17
CA VAL A 466 15.96 19.80 -7.24
C VAL A 466 16.78 20.07 -5.98
N TYR A 467 17.54 19.09 -5.52
CA TYR A 467 18.34 19.19 -4.31
C TYR A 467 19.61 20.00 -4.54
N LEU A 468 20.28 19.77 -5.66
CA LEU A 468 21.45 20.55 -6.07
C LEU A 468 21.04 21.99 -6.37
N TYR A 469 19.90 22.18 -7.04
CA TYR A 469 19.37 23.51 -7.33
C TYR A 469 19.10 24.31 -6.04
N PHE A 470 18.48 23.68 -5.04
CA PHE A 470 18.28 24.32 -3.75
C PHE A 470 19.62 24.64 -3.04
N ALA A 471 20.61 23.76 -3.12
CA ALA A 471 21.94 24.02 -2.58
C ALA A 471 22.60 25.25 -3.24
N LYS A 472 22.42 25.43 -4.54
CA LYS A 472 22.88 26.62 -5.29
C LYS A 472 22.14 27.88 -4.87
N LEU A 473 20.82 27.85 -4.76
CA LEU A 473 20.02 28.97 -4.26
C LEU A 473 20.40 29.39 -2.83
N ALA A 474 20.71 28.42 -1.98
CA ALA A 474 21.14 28.66 -0.59
C ALA A 474 22.59 29.15 -0.49
N GLY A 475 23.32 29.28 -1.60
CA GLY A 475 24.71 29.70 -1.65
C GLY A 475 25.71 28.66 -1.13
N ALA A 476 25.29 27.39 -0.95
CA ALA A 476 26.14 26.32 -0.48
C ALA A 476 26.95 25.64 -1.60
N VAL A 477 26.52 25.81 -2.86
CA VAL A 477 27.16 25.30 -4.07
C VAL A 477 27.16 26.42 -5.13
N PRO A 478 28.27 26.66 -5.83
CA PRO A 478 28.29 27.61 -6.92
C PRO A 478 27.39 27.12 -8.09
N TRP A 479 26.94 28.08 -8.94
CA TRP A 479 25.97 27.76 -9.98
C TRP A 479 26.49 26.78 -11.06
N ASP A 480 27.78 26.74 -11.30
CA ASP A 480 28.48 25.82 -12.20
C ASP A 480 28.81 24.46 -11.52
N GLY A 481 28.64 24.37 -10.20
CA GLY A 481 28.92 23.14 -9.44
C GLY A 481 28.07 21.95 -9.88
N THR A 482 28.71 20.79 -9.97
CA THR A 482 28.07 19.55 -10.45
C THR A 482 27.71 18.60 -9.30
N LYS A 483 26.77 17.69 -9.58
CA LYS A 483 26.37 16.63 -8.62
C LYS A 483 27.56 15.77 -8.17
N LYS A 484 28.52 15.53 -9.06
CA LYS A 484 29.69 14.69 -8.76
C LYS A 484 30.63 15.38 -7.77
N GLU A 485 30.86 16.66 -7.96
CA GLU A 485 31.77 17.46 -7.13
C GLU A 485 31.19 17.77 -5.74
N TYR A 486 29.89 18.05 -5.67
CA TYR A 486 29.19 18.51 -4.47
C TYR A 486 28.24 17.45 -3.88
N LYS A 487 28.52 16.16 -4.07
CA LYS A 487 27.64 15.07 -3.65
C LYS A 487 27.27 15.15 -2.17
N ALA A 488 28.23 15.37 -1.28
CA ALA A 488 28.00 15.42 0.16
C ALA A 488 27.07 16.59 0.55
N ILE A 489 27.27 17.78 -0.03
CA ILE A 489 26.43 18.94 0.22
C ILE A 489 25.02 18.69 -0.36
N ARG A 490 24.95 18.19 -1.59
CA ARG A 490 23.67 17.83 -2.21
C ARG A 490 22.87 16.84 -1.35
N ASP A 491 23.51 15.89 -0.72
CA ASP A 491 22.84 14.89 0.11
C ASP A 491 22.29 15.49 1.41
N VAL A 492 22.96 16.48 2.01
CA VAL A 492 22.40 17.33 3.09
C VAL A 492 21.13 18.03 2.61
N PHE A 493 21.18 18.67 1.45
CA PHE A 493 20.02 19.39 0.90
C PHE A 493 18.90 18.46 0.46
N LYS A 494 19.20 17.23 0.04
CA LYS A 494 18.21 16.18 -0.18
C LYS A 494 17.48 15.82 1.11
N SER A 495 18.22 15.54 2.17
CA SER A 495 17.64 15.22 3.49
C SER A 495 16.84 16.37 4.07
N THR A 496 17.31 17.61 3.87
CA THR A 496 16.60 18.84 4.25
C THR A 496 15.27 18.96 3.51
N THR A 497 15.31 18.89 2.16
CA THR A 497 14.09 19.02 1.33
C THR A 497 13.06 17.96 1.70
N LEU A 498 13.47 16.70 1.80
CA LEU A 498 12.57 15.62 2.22
C LEU A 498 12.06 15.82 3.64
N GLY A 499 12.92 16.22 4.59
CA GLY A 499 12.52 16.52 5.96
C GLY A 499 11.47 17.63 6.03
N ILE A 500 11.64 18.71 5.29
CA ILE A 500 10.69 19.83 5.22
C ILE A 500 9.38 19.38 4.57
N SER A 501 9.43 18.61 3.49
CA SER A 501 8.24 18.06 2.83
C SER A 501 7.42 17.19 3.79
N TYR A 502 8.08 16.45 4.71
CA TYR A 502 7.42 15.71 5.79
C TYR A 502 7.13 16.56 7.04
N SER A 503 7.21 17.88 6.94
CA SER A 503 6.96 18.83 8.03
C SER A 503 7.77 18.55 9.30
N MET A 504 9.01 18.09 9.16
CA MET A 504 9.92 17.92 10.29
C MET A 504 10.25 19.27 10.89
N GLY A 505 10.10 19.40 12.21
CA GLY A 505 10.59 20.57 12.94
C GLY A 505 12.12 20.53 13.09
N ALA A 506 12.74 21.66 13.38
CA ALA A 506 14.19 21.81 13.43
C ALA A 506 14.92 20.77 14.32
N LYS A 507 14.34 20.36 15.46
CA LYS A 507 14.94 19.32 16.33
C LYS A 507 15.00 17.96 15.62
N ALA A 508 13.93 17.55 14.94
CA ALA A 508 13.88 16.26 14.24
C ALA A 508 14.75 16.29 12.96
N LEU A 509 14.76 17.44 12.27
CA LEU A 509 15.60 17.63 11.08
C LEU A 509 17.09 17.61 11.45
N ALA A 510 17.50 18.26 12.55
CA ALA A 510 18.89 18.21 13.02
C ALA A 510 19.36 16.77 13.33
N ALA A 511 18.52 16.00 14.04
CA ALA A 511 18.80 14.60 14.29
C ALA A 511 18.93 13.81 12.97
N LYS A 512 17.99 14.00 12.04
CA LYS A 512 18.03 13.35 10.73
C LYS A 512 19.27 13.74 9.91
N LEU A 513 19.66 15.01 9.90
CA LEU A 513 20.86 15.48 9.21
C LEU A 513 22.12 14.89 9.83
N THR A 514 22.18 14.85 11.16
CA THR A 514 23.27 14.19 11.88
C THR A 514 23.36 12.70 11.49
N ASP A 515 22.21 12.02 11.48
CA ASP A 515 22.09 10.62 11.07
C ASP A 515 22.48 10.40 9.59
N ASP A 516 22.07 11.28 8.68
CA ASP A 516 22.28 11.14 7.23
C ASP A 516 23.72 11.49 6.80
N THR A 517 24.40 12.39 7.54
CA THR A 517 25.73 12.91 7.16
C THR A 517 26.89 12.39 8.03
N GLY A 518 26.55 11.79 9.17
CA GLY A 518 27.56 11.39 10.17
C GLY A 518 28.24 12.58 10.87
N ARG A 519 27.76 13.82 10.65
CA ARG A 519 28.29 15.03 11.27
C ARG A 519 27.24 15.65 12.17
N PRO A 520 27.62 16.16 13.39
CA PRO A 520 26.69 16.81 14.27
C PRO A 520 26.04 18.03 13.61
N HIS A 521 24.73 18.09 13.62
CA HIS A 521 23.95 19.26 13.21
C HIS A 521 23.14 19.74 14.40
N THR A 522 23.20 21.05 14.69
CA THR A 522 22.45 21.66 15.77
C THR A 522 21.02 21.96 15.36
N LYS A 523 20.14 22.18 16.34
CA LYS A 523 18.76 22.66 16.06
C LYS A 523 18.79 23.98 15.28
N GLN A 524 19.79 24.85 15.51
CA GLN A 524 19.92 26.14 14.82
C GLN A 524 20.29 25.92 13.35
N ASP A 525 21.26 25.04 13.04
CA ASP A 525 21.63 24.71 11.64
C ASP A 525 20.40 24.21 10.86
N ALA A 526 19.61 23.33 11.47
CA ALA A 526 18.38 22.83 10.86
C ALA A 526 17.32 23.91 10.68
N GLN A 527 17.18 24.83 11.64
CA GLN A 527 16.24 25.95 11.52
C GLN A 527 16.66 26.92 10.43
N ASP A 528 17.95 27.18 10.27
CA ASP A 528 18.48 28.05 9.21
C ASP A 528 18.24 27.43 7.82
N LEU A 529 18.38 26.11 7.68
CA LEU A 529 18.05 25.39 6.44
C LEU A 529 16.54 25.46 6.14
N ILE A 530 15.68 25.30 7.14
CA ILE A 530 14.23 25.48 6.98
C ILE A 530 13.92 26.89 6.49
N ASN A 531 14.47 27.91 7.16
CA ASN A 531 14.26 29.31 6.80
C ASN A 531 14.73 29.60 5.35
N LYS A 532 15.90 29.09 4.97
CA LYS A 532 16.42 29.21 3.60
C LYS A 532 15.49 28.56 2.58
N PHE A 533 14.93 27.38 2.91
CA PHE A 533 14.00 26.69 2.01
C PHE A 533 12.71 27.52 1.83
N MET A 534 12.11 27.98 2.91
CA MET A 534 10.87 28.77 2.87
C MET A 534 11.08 30.13 2.17
N SER A 535 12.26 30.73 2.32
CA SER A 535 12.60 31.96 1.60
C SER A 535 12.88 31.73 0.11
N ALA A 536 13.43 30.57 -0.25
CA ALA A 536 13.66 30.20 -1.66
C ALA A 536 12.34 29.89 -2.41
N TYR A 537 11.33 29.38 -1.68
CA TYR A 537 10.04 28.95 -2.21
C TYR A 537 8.87 29.62 -1.46
N PRO A 538 8.65 30.93 -1.65
CA PRO A 538 7.71 31.70 -0.85
C PRO A 538 6.24 31.35 -1.12
N ASP A 539 5.88 31.01 -2.36
CA ASP A 539 4.51 30.63 -2.69
C ASP A 539 4.14 29.26 -2.06
N TYR A 540 5.10 28.36 -2.00
CA TYR A 540 4.94 27.10 -1.26
C TYR A 540 4.80 27.32 0.25
N ALA A 541 5.58 28.23 0.84
CA ALA A 541 5.45 28.57 2.26
C ALA A 541 4.06 29.13 2.57
N ASN A 542 3.55 30.06 1.76
CA ASN A 542 2.21 30.63 1.89
C ASN A 542 1.12 29.55 1.70
N TRP A 543 1.30 28.62 0.75
CA TRP A 543 0.37 27.53 0.53
C TRP A 543 0.28 26.59 1.73
N ILE A 544 1.41 26.24 2.36
CA ILE A 544 1.42 25.42 3.60
C ILE A 544 0.61 26.09 4.70
N ASP A 545 0.79 27.40 4.90
CA ASP A 545 0.09 28.12 5.97
C ASP A 545 -1.42 28.21 5.66
N ALA A 546 -1.80 28.40 4.39
CA ALA A 546 -3.20 28.38 3.96
C ALA A 546 -3.84 27.01 4.19
N ILE A 547 -3.16 25.91 3.83
CA ILE A 547 -3.66 24.55 4.07
C ILE A 547 -3.84 24.25 5.56
N ARG A 548 -2.90 24.68 6.40
CA ARG A 548 -3.00 24.52 7.85
C ARG A 548 -4.17 25.31 8.45
N PHE A 549 -4.38 26.53 7.95
CA PHE A 549 -5.49 27.38 8.38
C PHE A 549 -6.85 26.81 7.97
N ASP A 550 -7.00 26.39 6.71
CA ASP A 550 -8.21 25.76 6.19
C ASP A 550 -8.54 24.49 6.94
N TYR A 551 -7.54 23.67 7.21
CA TYR A 551 -7.69 22.46 7.98
C TYR A 551 -8.18 22.74 9.40
N GLY A 552 -7.60 23.74 10.09
CA GLY A 552 -8.04 24.15 11.43
C GLY A 552 -9.52 24.56 11.47
N LYS A 553 -10.08 25.04 10.34
CA LYS A 553 -11.50 25.38 10.22
C LYS A 553 -12.41 24.22 9.88
N ARG A 554 -11.96 23.32 8.98
CA ARG A 554 -12.80 22.25 8.40
C ARG A 554 -12.63 20.92 9.10
N LEU A 555 -11.48 20.70 9.76
CA LEU A 555 -11.08 19.44 10.39
C LEU A 555 -10.95 18.25 9.42
N TYR A 556 -10.91 18.52 8.12
CA TYR A 556 -10.63 17.51 7.10
C TYR A 556 -9.95 18.12 5.88
N HIS A 557 -9.24 17.27 5.15
CA HIS A 557 -8.69 17.58 3.83
C HIS A 557 -9.23 16.57 2.82
N ARG A 558 -9.68 17.06 1.67
CA ARG A 558 -10.25 16.25 0.61
C ARG A 558 -9.30 16.19 -0.57
N LEU A 559 -9.00 14.98 -1.02
CA LEU A 559 -8.20 14.73 -2.21
C LEU A 559 -9.02 14.92 -3.48
N PRO A 560 -8.38 15.16 -4.63
CA PRO A 560 -9.08 15.41 -5.90
C PRO A 560 -9.99 14.27 -6.38
N ASP A 561 -9.75 13.03 -5.94
CA ASP A 561 -10.59 11.87 -6.23
C ASP A 561 -11.66 11.58 -5.16
N GLY A 562 -11.89 12.55 -4.28
CA GLY A 562 -12.89 12.48 -3.23
C GLY A 562 -12.50 11.74 -1.97
N TRP A 563 -11.31 11.15 -1.89
CA TRP A 563 -10.85 10.58 -0.64
C TRP A 563 -10.66 11.66 0.41
N THR A 564 -11.26 11.48 1.59
CA THR A 564 -11.21 12.48 2.65
C THR A 564 -10.32 12.02 3.80
N ILE A 565 -9.49 12.93 4.29
CA ILE A 565 -8.59 12.71 5.41
C ILE A 565 -9.05 13.60 6.54
N PHE A 566 -9.59 12.97 7.58
CA PHE A 566 -9.96 13.64 8.81
C PHE A 566 -8.77 13.66 9.75
N GLY A 567 -8.54 14.73 10.46
CA GLY A 567 -7.43 14.85 11.36
C GLY A 567 -7.84 15.14 12.78
N ASP A 568 -6.94 14.75 13.64
CA ASP A 568 -6.87 15.21 15.00
C ASP A 568 -6.10 16.50 15.07
N ASN A 569 -6.50 17.37 16.00
CA ASN A 569 -5.78 18.60 16.35
C ASN A 569 -4.32 18.36 16.76
N ASP A 570 -3.94 17.12 17.06
CA ASP A 570 -2.63 16.80 17.62
C ASP A 570 -1.50 16.74 16.59
N ASN A 571 -1.77 16.75 15.28
CA ASN A 571 -0.72 16.62 14.27
C ASN A 571 -0.85 17.53 13.04
N ALA A 572 -0.95 18.84 13.31
CA ALA A 572 -0.95 19.88 12.26
C ALA A 572 0.23 19.76 11.27
N ARG A 573 1.29 19.06 11.63
CA ARG A 573 2.46 18.85 10.77
C ARG A 573 2.20 17.82 9.66
N SER A 574 1.42 16.78 9.94
CA SER A 574 1.06 15.77 8.92
C SER A 574 0.18 16.34 7.84
N ILE A 575 -0.59 17.37 8.15
CA ILE A 575 -1.62 17.94 7.29
C ILE A 575 -1.06 18.57 6.02
N SER A 576 0.11 19.20 6.09
CA SER A 576 0.70 19.85 4.91
C SER A 576 1.28 18.85 3.90
N ASN A 577 1.69 17.67 4.31
CA ASN A 577 2.23 16.65 3.39
C ASN A 577 1.16 15.68 2.85
N VAL A 578 0.10 15.47 3.61
CA VAL A 578 -0.98 14.55 3.22
C VAL A 578 -1.62 14.90 1.87
N PRO A 579 -1.91 16.18 1.54
CA PRO A 579 -2.40 16.55 0.21
C PRO A 579 -1.44 16.15 -0.91
N ILE A 580 -0.15 16.41 -0.73
CA ILE A 580 0.89 16.13 -1.73
C ILE A 580 0.97 14.62 -2.00
N GLN A 581 1.08 13.81 -0.93
CA GLN A 581 1.08 12.36 -1.04
C GLN A 581 -0.23 11.81 -1.61
N GLY A 582 -1.35 12.41 -1.21
CA GLY A 582 -2.67 12.03 -1.67
C GLY A 582 -2.86 12.26 -3.16
N ILE A 583 -2.46 13.41 -3.68
CA ILE A 583 -2.50 13.72 -5.13
C ILE A 583 -1.63 12.70 -5.90
N GLY A 584 -0.44 12.37 -5.40
CA GLY A 584 0.38 11.32 -5.98
C GLY A 584 -0.33 9.97 -6.04
N SER A 585 -1.09 9.63 -4.98
CA SER A 585 -1.90 8.41 -4.95
C SER A 585 -3.07 8.46 -5.94
N CYS A 586 -3.72 9.63 -6.10
CA CYS A 586 -4.76 9.84 -7.11
C CYS A 586 -4.18 9.65 -8.53
N ALA A 587 -3.02 10.23 -8.81
CA ALA A 587 -2.33 10.08 -10.10
C ALA A 587 -2.02 8.61 -10.40
N LEU A 588 -1.55 7.84 -9.42
CA LEU A 588 -1.27 6.41 -9.61
C LEU A 588 -2.55 5.60 -9.91
N ARG A 589 -3.66 5.88 -9.21
CA ARG A 589 -4.95 5.22 -9.50
C ARG A 589 -5.45 5.54 -10.90
N LYS A 590 -5.34 6.80 -11.30
CA LYS A 590 -5.70 7.25 -12.65
C LYS A 590 -4.80 6.62 -13.72
N TRP A 591 -3.50 6.50 -13.43
CA TRP A 591 -2.55 5.83 -14.33
C TRP A 591 -2.91 4.36 -14.55
N ILE A 592 -3.23 3.63 -13.47
CA ILE A 592 -3.69 2.24 -13.55
C ILE A 592 -4.95 2.13 -14.42
N GLN A 593 -5.92 3.05 -14.23
CA GLN A 593 -7.12 3.10 -15.05
C GLN A 593 -6.76 3.25 -16.52
N LEU A 594 -6.04 4.31 -16.89
CA LEU A 594 -5.69 4.59 -18.28
C LEU A 594 -4.89 3.45 -18.92
N ALA A 595 -3.94 2.87 -18.18
CA ALA A 595 -3.14 1.76 -18.67
C ALA A 595 -4.00 0.50 -18.94
N GLN A 596 -4.91 0.15 -18.01
CA GLN A 596 -5.82 -0.98 -18.21
C GLN A 596 -6.83 -0.73 -19.33
N ASP A 597 -7.34 0.48 -19.46
CA ASP A 597 -8.27 0.87 -20.54
C ASP A 597 -7.58 0.88 -21.91
N ALA A 598 -6.27 1.15 -21.97
CA ALA A 598 -5.43 0.98 -23.15
C ALA A 598 -5.05 -0.49 -23.42
N GLY A 599 -5.54 -1.45 -22.64
CA GLY A 599 -5.28 -2.89 -22.80
C GLY A 599 -3.90 -3.35 -22.29
N LEU A 600 -3.18 -2.50 -21.55
CA LEU A 600 -1.88 -2.85 -20.99
C LEU A 600 -2.04 -3.82 -19.80
N LYS A 601 -1.15 -4.79 -19.73
CA LYS A 601 -1.14 -5.79 -18.66
C LYS A 601 -0.42 -5.26 -17.43
N VAL A 602 -1.14 -4.50 -16.59
CA VAL A 602 -0.62 -4.02 -15.31
C VAL A 602 -0.46 -5.19 -14.34
N ILE A 603 0.73 -5.32 -13.73
CA ILE A 603 1.08 -6.46 -12.87
C ILE A 603 1.25 -6.08 -11.40
N PHE A 604 1.71 -4.88 -11.09
CA PHE A 604 1.71 -4.32 -9.73
C PHE A 604 2.04 -2.82 -9.72
N PRO A 605 1.50 -2.06 -8.75
CA PRO A 605 2.00 -0.75 -8.34
C PRO A 605 2.98 -0.89 -7.17
N ASN A 606 3.95 0.01 -7.07
CA ASN A 606 4.88 0.08 -5.95
C ASN A 606 5.22 1.53 -5.60
N HIS A 607 4.64 2.06 -4.51
CA HIS A 607 4.74 3.46 -4.11
C HIS A 607 4.24 4.42 -5.20
N ASP A 608 5.15 5.08 -5.91
CA ASP A 608 4.89 6.06 -6.97
C ASP A 608 5.14 5.46 -8.36
N ALA A 609 5.46 4.17 -8.42
CA ALA A 609 5.76 3.41 -9.62
C ALA A 609 4.64 2.45 -10.01
N CYS A 610 4.53 2.18 -11.30
CA CYS A 610 3.64 1.17 -11.85
C CYS A 610 4.37 0.31 -12.88
N TYR A 611 3.96 -0.96 -12.99
CA TYR A 611 4.66 -1.96 -13.78
C TYR A 611 3.70 -2.72 -14.69
N ILE A 612 4.13 -2.92 -15.95
CA ILE A 612 3.43 -3.74 -16.94
C ILE A 612 4.30 -4.90 -17.42
N GLU A 613 3.67 -5.98 -17.81
CA GLU A 613 4.30 -7.07 -18.58
C GLU A 613 3.85 -6.96 -20.05
N PHE A 614 4.79 -7.05 -20.98
CA PHE A 614 4.53 -6.86 -22.40
C PHE A 614 5.40 -7.78 -23.27
N PRO A 615 5.00 -8.11 -24.53
CA PRO A 615 5.85 -8.83 -25.46
C PRO A 615 7.11 -8.00 -25.76
N THR A 616 8.29 -8.63 -25.72
CA THR A 616 9.59 -7.93 -25.84
C THR A 616 9.77 -7.17 -27.16
N ASP A 617 9.11 -7.60 -28.22
CA ASP A 617 9.11 -6.96 -29.54
C ASP A 617 8.14 -5.77 -29.67
N ARG A 618 7.29 -5.51 -28.65
CA ARG A 618 6.27 -4.46 -28.62
C ARG A 618 6.69 -3.28 -27.74
N LEU A 619 7.83 -2.65 -28.08
CA LEU A 619 8.31 -1.46 -27.35
C LEU A 619 7.38 -0.24 -27.48
N ASP A 620 6.48 -0.21 -28.47
CA ASP A 620 5.41 0.80 -28.59
C ASP A 620 4.45 0.80 -27.38
N LEU A 621 4.28 -0.33 -26.71
CA LEU A 621 3.48 -0.41 -25.47
C LEU A 621 4.15 0.31 -24.29
N VAL A 622 5.47 0.45 -24.31
CA VAL A 622 6.21 1.25 -23.31
C VAL A 622 5.90 2.72 -23.50
N ASP A 623 5.86 3.21 -24.76
CA ASP A 623 5.47 4.59 -25.06
C ASP A 623 4.01 4.88 -24.65
N THR A 624 3.10 3.95 -24.95
CA THR A 624 1.70 4.03 -24.51
C THR A 624 1.60 4.12 -22.99
N PHE A 625 2.37 3.30 -22.28
CA PHE A 625 2.37 3.29 -20.81
C PHE A 625 2.91 4.58 -20.22
N ALA A 626 3.95 5.16 -20.81
CA ALA A 626 4.49 6.47 -20.43
C ALA A 626 3.49 7.62 -20.71
N ALA A 627 2.77 7.55 -21.83
CA ALA A 627 1.72 8.52 -22.14
C ALA A 627 0.59 8.48 -21.10
N CYS A 628 0.12 7.27 -20.72
CA CYS A 628 -0.85 7.08 -19.64
C CYS A 628 -0.36 7.67 -18.30
N ALA A 629 0.95 7.49 -17.98
CA ALA A 629 1.54 8.05 -16.76
C ALA A 629 1.48 9.57 -16.73
N ARG A 630 1.90 10.22 -17.84
CA ARG A 630 1.90 11.69 -17.94
C ARG A 630 0.49 12.27 -17.92
N GLU A 631 -0.45 11.68 -18.65
CA GLU A 631 -1.85 12.07 -18.66
C GLU A 631 -2.47 11.95 -17.26
N ALA A 632 -2.26 10.82 -16.58
CA ALA A 632 -2.76 10.57 -15.24
C ALA A 632 -2.22 11.58 -14.22
N PHE A 633 -0.93 11.92 -14.33
CA PHE A 633 -0.33 12.93 -13.45
C PHE A 633 -0.97 14.29 -13.67
N GLY A 634 -1.11 14.71 -14.93
CA GLY A 634 -1.69 16.02 -15.28
C GLY A 634 -3.15 16.18 -14.89
N PHE A 635 -3.91 15.08 -14.87
CA PHE A 635 -5.37 15.08 -14.73
C PHE A 635 -5.91 15.87 -13.53
N TYR A 636 -5.15 15.96 -12.45
CA TYR A 636 -5.59 16.57 -11.18
C TYR A 636 -5.08 18.00 -10.95
N PHE A 637 -4.49 18.63 -11.95
CA PHE A 637 -3.98 20.01 -11.84
C PHE A 637 -4.77 20.99 -12.71
N GLU A 638 -4.77 22.25 -12.33
CA GLU A 638 -5.46 23.33 -13.07
C GLU A 638 -4.99 23.46 -14.53
N ASP A 639 -3.68 23.27 -14.76
CA ASP A 639 -3.10 23.14 -16.09
C ASP A 639 -2.59 21.72 -16.33
N PRO A 640 -3.48 20.82 -16.82
CA PRO A 640 -3.10 19.43 -17.08
C PRO A 640 -1.98 19.27 -18.10
N LYS A 641 -1.94 20.14 -19.11
CA LYS A 641 -0.92 20.09 -20.17
C LYS A 641 0.47 20.44 -19.62
N LEU A 642 0.56 21.50 -18.83
CA LEU A 642 1.80 21.88 -18.17
C LEU A 642 2.28 20.76 -17.23
N ALA A 643 1.42 20.27 -16.35
CA ALA A 643 1.78 19.22 -15.39
C ALA A 643 2.26 17.94 -16.11
N SER A 644 1.53 17.49 -17.15
CA SER A 644 1.92 16.32 -17.97
C SER A 644 3.25 16.50 -18.68
N SER A 645 3.56 17.74 -19.12
CA SER A 645 4.82 18.03 -19.82
C SER A 645 6.02 18.10 -18.88
N LEU A 646 5.80 18.50 -17.63
CA LEU A 646 6.86 18.66 -16.64
C LEU A 646 7.28 17.34 -16.02
N ILE A 647 6.33 16.41 -15.76
CA ILE A 647 6.63 15.19 -15.02
C ILE A 647 7.63 14.30 -15.75
N ARG A 648 8.72 13.98 -15.08
CA ARG A 648 9.74 13.05 -15.57
C ARG A 648 9.46 11.65 -15.09
N LEU A 649 9.74 10.68 -15.96
CA LEU A 649 9.56 9.27 -15.72
C LEU A 649 10.93 8.58 -15.76
N ASP A 650 11.25 7.87 -14.69
CA ASP A 650 12.43 7.00 -14.65
C ASP A 650 12.01 5.62 -15.16
N CYS A 651 12.56 5.22 -16.34
CA CYS A 651 12.20 3.98 -17.00
C CYS A 651 13.14 2.84 -16.62
N ASN A 652 12.55 1.71 -16.24
CA ASN A 652 13.24 0.45 -15.99
C ASN A 652 12.59 -0.65 -16.82
N ILE A 653 13.39 -1.33 -17.68
CA ILE A 653 12.93 -2.50 -18.43
C ILE A 653 13.79 -3.70 -18.07
N TRP A 654 13.17 -4.85 -17.82
CA TRP A 654 13.90 -6.09 -17.59
C TRP A 654 13.19 -7.33 -18.16
N GLY A 655 13.97 -8.34 -18.47
CA GLY A 655 13.52 -9.62 -19.00
C GLY A 655 14.71 -10.47 -19.38
N PRO A 656 14.54 -11.78 -19.56
CA PRO A 656 15.65 -12.71 -19.81
C PRO A 656 16.45 -12.37 -21.08
N ASP A 657 15.83 -11.68 -22.04
CA ASP A 657 16.46 -11.35 -23.33
C ASP A 657 17.07 -9.94 -23.36
N LEU A 658 16.98 -9.18 -22.25
CA LEU A 658 17.27 -7.74 -22.23
C LEU A 658 18.49 -7.34 -21.39
N GLU A 659 19.18 -8.29 -20.77
CA GLU A 659 20.32 -7.96 -19.90
C GLU A 659 21.41 -7.19 -20.64
N ASN A 660 21.83 -6.08 -20.05
CA ASN A 660 22.93 -5.22 -20.51
C ASN A 660 22.77 -4.52 -21.87
N LYS A 661 21.57 -4.50 -22.46
CA LYS A 661 21.30 -3.78 -23.71
C LYS A 661 20.59 -2.45 -23.39
N THR A 662 20.88 -1.44 -24.21
CA THR A 662 20.11 -0.19 -24.19
C THR A 662 19.07 -0.25 -25.30
N TYR A 663 17.84 0.14 -24.98
CA TYR A 663 16.70 0.14 -25.87
C TYR A 663 16.23 1.57 -26.06
N THR A 664 15.88 1.92 -27.27
CA THR A 664 15.16 3.14 -27.57
C THR A 664 13.79 2.74 -28.13
N THR A 665 12.72 3.21 -27.48
CA THR A 665 11.36 2.97 -27.99
C THR A 665 11.11 3.81 -29.24
N PRO A 666 10.08 3.48 -30.04
CA PRO A 666 9.67 4.30 -31.18
C PRO A 666 9.39 5.77 -30.79
N GLY A 667 8.89 6.03 -29.57
CA GLY A 667 8.66 7.36 -29.01
C GLY A 667 9.89 8.04 -28.43
N GLY A 668 11.08 7.43 -28.54
CA GLY A 668 12.35 8.03 -28.10
C GLY A 668 12.66 7.86 -26.62
N ILE A 669 11.96 6.99 -25.88
CA ILE A 669 12.30 6.68 -24.50
C ILE A 669 13.52 5.77 -24.49
N GLU A 670 14.58 6.24 -23.85
CA GLU A 670 15.75 5.42 -23.61
C GLU A 670 15.56 4.59 -22.33
N ALA A 671 15.65 3.28 -22.46
CA ALA A 671 15.58 2.35 -21.36
C ALA A 671 16.80 1.44 -21.37
N LYS A 672 17.46 1.34 -20.24
CA LYS A 672 18.54 0.38 -20.05
C LYS A 672 17.93 -0.93 -19.56
N GLY A 673 18.17 -2.00 -20.33
CA GLY A 673 17.86 -3.35 -19.86
C GLY A 673 18.66 -3.64 -18.62
N GLN A 674 17.99 -3.62 -17.47
CA GLN A 674 18.64 -3.83 -16.19
C GLN A 674 18.44 -5.26 -15.76
N THR A 675 19.52 -5.89 -15.30
CA THR A 675 19.39 -6.74 -14.13
C THR A 675 18.75 -5.89 -13.03
N ILE A 676 17.83 -6.46 -12.31
CA ILE A 676 16.96 -5.84 -11.30
C ILE A 676 17.70 -5.15 -10.14
N TYR A 677 19.00 -4.95 -10.25
CA TYR A 677 19.88 -4.38 -9.23
C TYR A 677 20.22 -2.93 -9.57
N VAL A 678 19.55 -2.02 -8.91
CA VAL A 678 19.76 -0.57 -9.12
C VAL A 678 20.77 0.01 -8.14
N ASP A 679 21.23 -0.78 -7.16
CA ASP A 679 21.98 -0.34 -5.99
C ASP A 679 23.19 -1.26 -5.80
N GLU A 680 24.39 -0.70 -5.72
CA GLU A 680 25.64 -1.44 -5.50
C GLU A 680 25.56 -2.45 -4.34
N ARG A 681 24.77 -2.11 -3.32
CA ARG A 681 24.56 -2.95 -2.15
C ARG A 681 23.63 -4.12 -2.44
N ALA A 682 22.63 -3.93 -3.27
CA ALA A 682 21.77 -5.02 -3.72
C ALA A 682 22.55 -6.01 -4.57
N VAL A 683 23.47 -5.53 -5.39
CA VAL A 683 24.42 -6.37 -6.15
C VAL A 683 25.32 -7.17 -5.19
N GLU A 684 25.88 -6.52 -4.16
CA GLU A 684 26.74 -7.20 -3.19
C GLU A 684 26.00 -8.31 -2.41
N GLU A 685 24.77 -8.03 -1.94
CA GLU A 685 23.94 -9.03 -1.27
C GLU A 685 23.59 -10.19 -2.21
N TYR A 686 23.28 -9.89 -3.45
CA TYR A 686 22.99 -10.89 -4.45
C TYR A 686 24.21 -11.75 -4.74
N GLU A 687 25.37 -11.17 -5.07
CA GLU A 687 26.61 -11.86 -5.34
C GLU A 687 27.03 -12.76 -4.18
N ARG A 688 26.83 -12.30 -2.95
CA ARG A 688 27.11 -13.09 -1.75
C ARG A 688 26.24 -14.34 -1.64
N PHE A 689 24.94 -14.21 -1.90
CA PHE A 689 23.98 -15.28 -1.61
C PHE A 689 23.54 -16.09 -2.84
N LYS A 690 23.82 -15.64 -4.08
CA LYS A 690 23.42 -16.34 -5.32
C LYS A 690 23.90 -17.78 -5.38
N LYS A 691 25.07 -18.09 -4.76
CA LYS A 691 25.61 -19.46 -4.63
C LYS A 691 24.61 -20.46 -4.07
N TYR A 692 23.62 -20.02 -3.33
CA TYR A 692 22.62 -20.88 -2.70
C TYR A 692 21.42 -21.22 -3.60
N TRP A 693 21.20 -20.50 -4.68
CA TRP A 693 20.03 -20.75 -5.56
C TRP A 693 20.33 -20.76 -7.06
N GLU A 694 21.46 -20.27 -7.51
CA GLU A 694 21.82 -20.31 -8.94
C GLU A 694 22.54 -21.60 -9.34
N ASN A 695 23.22 -22.27 -8.41
CA ASN A 695 23.83 -23.59 -8.58
C ASN A 695 22.82 -24.70 -8.19
#